data_8b967a0ba45ccebdc1206df7fc69f8bb
#
_entry.id   8b967a0ba45ccebdc1206df7fc69f8bb
#
_cell.length_a   1.000
_cell.length_b   1.000
_cell.length_c   1.000
_cell.angle_alpha   90.00
_cell.angle_beta   90.00
_cell.angle_gamma   90.00
#
_symmetry.space_group_name_H-M   'P 1'
#
loop_
_entity.id
_entity.type
_entity.pdbx_description
1 polymer ?
#
loop_
_entity_poly.entity_id
_entity_poly.type
_entity_poly.pdbx_seq_one_letter_code
_entity_poly.pdbx_strand_id
1 'polypeptide(L)'
;MSLSARLVPYSGVDVTADGLSATTDQPWLELVFAGRIPCGCWVRISYRASYLDDLVRPLIAFETPLGAEWDVMRAALFGRACWIGRVPDRTSRILICPVDRPGPFGFEIEGIAPVSRLSLLARGFCRDPRTAAMALGARLIHARQETRQALMFACGGVDMETYAQWRMAHHRPFEPAGLDAPRRGSVRPPHVRFILGREESPLTRETPLVASLLASGFDHWSLCMPHAADVGSLAGAELVSRVVFAPAGADLQIDDLQGRDLLARLDPSFRLPDYALVVLGEVALRHGRADCFYGDEDRQGPEGLPMSPQLKPDWSPQLEAHLPYLGAPVFWRVERVRHLGAVTSAGFETPAWRRQALEQATPAQVHHIRRILATGPARPPLRQAPESRLEPPPDKPVEVSIIIPTKNKLALLQDCLNGLRFKTTHPMREILIVDNGSDPAVQGFYATLAGDPRIRIMPMPGRFNFSAMCNAAAAEARGECLVFLNNDISIVTPGWLGPLVAEAMRPAIGAVGARLLFPDGSIQHAGVAVGMGGYADHVSHGRPGDYKGYLGRLGVVHEVGAVTGACIAVEARKFQAVQGFDAERYPVELSDIDLCLRLAAAGWKSLMQPDSVLVHHQSATRGFSFRPFRRYGLERGHFRAMWRDAIRDDPFFHPGLSLFSPEPALDG
;
A
#
# COMPACT_ATOMS: atom_id res chain seq x y z
N MET A 1 14.81 -31.72 11.40
CA MET A 1 14.75 -31.56 12.86
C MET A 1 14.32 -30.15 13.16
N SER A 2 13.36 -29.95 14.05
CA SER A 2 12.95 -28.62 14.52
C SER A 2 14.02 -28.06 15.46
N LEU A 3 14.33 -26.77 15.34
CA LEU A 3 15.24 -26.06 16.24
C LEU A 3 14.43 -25.54 17.43
N SER A 4 14.89 -25.81 18.65
CA SER A 4 14.26 -25.28 19.86
C SER A 4 14.80 -23.88 20.19
N ALA A 5 13.90 -22.92 20.31
CA ALA A 5 14.22 -21.56 20.73
C ALA A 5 13.05 -20.95 21.52
N ARG A 6 13.35 -19.93 22.34
CA ARG A 6 12.36 -19.18 23.10
C ARG A 6 12.53 -17.68 22.86
N LEU A 7 11.46 -16.92 23.01
CA LEU A 7 11.49 -15.47 23.03
C LEU A 7 11.72 -14.95 24.46
N VAL A 8 12.55 -13.91 24.56
CA VAL A 8 12.85 -13.23 25.82
C VAL A 8 12.77 -11.72 25.58
N PRO A 9 12.11 -10.94 26.44
CA PRO A 9 12.15 -9.48 26.36
C PRO A 9 13.59 -8.97 26.32
N TYR A 10 13.87 -8.04 25.37
CA TYR A 10 15.21 -7.47 25.20
C TYR A 10 15.22 -5.97 25.47
N SER A 11 14.37 -5.19 24.79
CA SER A 11 14.24 -3.76 25.04
C SER A 11 12.84 -3.25 24.65
N GLY A 12 12.33 -2.28 25.40
CA GLY A 12 11.03 -1.67 25.13
C GLY A 12 9.84 -2.62 25.30
N VAL A 13 9.98 -3.69 26.10
CA VAL A 13 8.94 -4.70 26.35
C VAL A 13 8.83 -4.96 27.84
N ASP A 14 7.63 -4.80 28.38
CA ASP A 14 7.26 -5.20 29.73
C ASP A 14 6.48 -6.52 29.70
N VAL A 15 6.70 -7.35 30.72
CA VAL A 15 5.89 -8.55 30.98
C VAL A 15 4.87 -8.20 32.05
N THR A 16 3.60 -8.19 31.66
CA THR A 16 2.49 -7.90 32.57
C THR A 16 1.75 -9.19 32.95
N ALA A 17 0.81 -9.11 33.87
CA ALA A 17 -0.05 -10.26 34.21
C ALA A 17 -0.85 -10.75 32.99
N ASP A 18 -1.15 -9.85 32.04
CA ASP A 18 -1.96 -10.10 30.86
C ASP A 18 -1.13 -10.43 29.62
N GLY A 19 0.21 -10.56 29.74
CA GLY A 19 1.11 -10.90 28.63
C GLY A 19 2.19 -9.85 28.35
N LEU A 20 2.57 -9.70 27.08
CA LEU A 20 3.59 -8.75 26.64
C LEU A 20 2.98 -7.38 26.33
N SER A 21 3.66 -6.31 26.74
CA SER A 21 3.30 -4.93 26.41
C SER A 21 4.51 -4.16 25.92
N ALA A 22 4.36 -3.49 24.77
CA ALA A 22 5.37 -2.59 24.23
C ALA A 22 5.33 -1.25 24.98
N THR A 23 6.48 -0.75 25.41
CA THR A 23 6.64 0.57 26.05
C THR A 23 7.17 1.62 25.08
N THR A 24 7.61 1.19 23.89
CA THR A 24 8.14 2.04 22.83
C THR A 24 7.52 1.65 21.48
N ASP A 25 7.77 2.44 20.45
CA ASP A 25 7.44 2.15 19.05
C ASP A 25 8.35 1.09 18.41
N GLN A 26 9.42 0.69 19.07
CA GLN A 26 10.35 -0.35 18.62
C GLN A 26 10.69 -1.32 19.76
N PRO A 27 9.73 -2.17 20.17
CA PRO A 27 9.97 -3.18 21.19
C PRO A 27 10.70 -4.38 20.57
N TRP A 28 11.75 -4.86 21.23
CA TRP A 28 12.54 -5.99 20.75
C TRP A 28 12.47 -7.18 21.69
N LEU A 29 12.28 -8.36 21.10
CA LEU A 29 12.38 -9.66 21.73
C LEU A 29 13.62 -10.37 21.20
N GLU A 30 14.40 -11.02 22.06
CA GLU A 30 15.51 -11.86 21.64
C GLU A 30 15.03 -13.31 21.42
N LEU A 31 15.42 -13.89 20.27
CA LEU A 31 15.19 -15.29 19.95
C LEU A 31 16.38 -16.11 20.42
N VAL A 32 16.27 -16.72 21.61
CA VAL A 32 17.32 -17.49 22.27
C VAL A 32 17.21 -18.96 21.91
N PHE A 33 18.22 -19.51 21.26
CA PHE A 33 18.28 -20.92 20.86
C PHE A 33 18.80 -21.79 22.01
N ALA A 34 18.22 -22.99 22.17
CA ALA A 34 18.74 -24.00 23.09
C ALA A 34 20.11 -24.57 22.68
N GLY A 35 20.50 -24.36 21.41
CA GLY A 35 21.78 -24.76 20.83
C GLY A 35 22.44 -23.61 20.07
N ARG A 36 23.17 -23.91 19.02
CA ARG A 36 23.84 -22.88 18.21
C ARG A 36 22.84 -22.18 17.27
N ILE A 37 23.02 -20.87 17.09
CA ILE A 37 22.31 -20.11 16.08
C ILE A 37 22.61 -20.70 14.69
N PRO A 38 21.62 -20.91 13.83
CA PRO A 38 21.80 -21.56 12.51
C PRO A 38 22.41 -20.59 11.49
N CYS A 39 23.60 -20.03 11.78
CA CYS A 39 24.30 -19.10 10.90
C CYS A 39 24.52 -19.70 9.50
N GLY A 40 24.32 -18.88 8.45
CA GLY A 40 24.51 -19.26 7.06
C GLY A 40 23.39 -20.14 6.49
N CYS A 41 22.45 -20.60 7.30
CA CYS A 41 21.36 -21.47 6.90
C CYS A 41 20.11 -20.67 6.48
N TRP A 42 19.33 -21.26 5.57
CA TRP A 42 17.96 -20.85 5.35
C TRP A 42 17.08 -21.48 6.42
N VAL A 43 16.21 -20.69 7.02
CA VAL A 43 15.28 -21.15 8.04
C VAL A 43 13.87 -20.66 7.74
N ARG A 44 12.89 -21.44 8.15
CA ARG A 44 11.50 -21.03 8.26
C ARG A 44 11.16 -20.86 9.73
N ILE A 45 10.69 -19.67 10.09
CA ILE A 45 10.18 -19.33 11.41
C ILE A 45 8.67 -19.20 11.28
N SER A 46 7.91 -20.10 11.89
CA SER A 46 6.45 -20.03 11.99
C SER A 46 6.08 -19.39 13.32
N TYR A 47 5.15 -18.46 13.32
CA TYR A 47 4.76 -17.71 14.50
C TYR A 47 3.29 -17.35 14.49
N ARG A 48 2.78 -17.10 15.70
CA ARG A 48 1.48 -16.49 15.96
C ARG A 48 1.69 -15.06 16.39
N ALA A 49 0.81 -14.19 15.93
CA ALA A 49 0.80 -12.80 16.36
C ALA A 49 -0.65 -12.32 16.51
N SER A 50 -0.92 -11.67 17.64
CA SER A 50 -2.19 -11.04 17.92
C SER A 50 -1.96 -9.58 18.30
N TYR A 51 -2.65 -8.68 17.62
CA TYR A 51 -2.60 -7.25 17.84
C TYR A 51 -4.02 -6.75 18.01
N LEU A 52 -4.20 -5.80 18.91
CA LEU A 52 -5.51 -5.24 19.13
C LEU A 52 -5.92 -4.32 17.97
N ASP A 53 -4.99 -3.49 17.51
CA ASP A 53 -5.25 -2.46 16.51
C ASP A 53 -4.94 -2.92 15.10
N ASP A 54 -3.87 -2.39 14.53
CA ASP A 54 -3.52 -2.59 13.15
C ASP A 54 -2.68 -3.84 12.92
N LEU A 55 -2.90 -4.44 11.77
CA LEU A 55 -2.02 -5.48 11.25
C LEU A 55 -0.65 -4.86 10.90
N VAL A 56 0.42 -5.42 11.45
CA VAL A 56 1.79 -4.94 11.28
C VAL A 56 2.67 -6.06 10.72
N ARG A 57 3.62 -5.70 9.87
CA ARG A 57 4.72 -6.60 9.49
C ARG A 57 5.80 -6.54 10.58
N PRO A 58 6.11 -7.64 11.30
CA PRO A 58 7.21 -7.65 12.25
C PRO A 58 8.56 -7.44 11.55
N LEU A 59 9.56 -6.97 12.30
CA LEU A 59 10.95 -6.94 11.85
C LEU A 59 11.74 -8.06 12.51
N ILE A 60 12.70 -8.63 11.78
CA ILE A 60 13.73 -9.51 12.32
C ILE A 60 15.10 -8.86 12.10
N ALA A 61 15.91 -8.80 13.12
CA ALA A 61 17.26 -8.24 13.07
C ALA A 61 18.32 -9.27 13.50
N PHE A 62 19.47 -9.19 12.88
CA PHE A 62 20.61 -10.07 13.10
C PHE A 62 21.81 -9.22 13.49
N GLU A 63 22.29 -9.34 14.70
CA GLU A 63 23.54 -8.72 15.13
C GLU A 63 24.72 -9.52 14.60
N THR A 64 25.60 -8.85 13.86
CA THR A 64 26.81 -9.44 13.30
C THR A 64 28.04 -8.57 13.63
N PRO A 65 29.26 -9.06 13.52
CA PRO A 65 30.47 -8.25 13.69
C PRO A 65 30.61 -7.07 12.71
N LEU A 66 29.83 -7.10 11.60
CA LEU A 66 29.81 -6.03 10.57
C LEU A 66 28.67 -5.02 10.79
N GLY A 67 27.89 -5.17 11.87
CA GLY A 67 26.72 -4.37 12.16
C GLY A 67 25.42 -5.18 12.15
N ALA A 68 24.32 -4.52 12.43
CA ALA A 68 22.99 -5.15 12.43
C ALA A 68 22.43 -5.23 10.97
N GLU A 69 22.07 -6.43 10.56
CA GLU A 69 21.25 -6.65 9.37
C GLU A 69 19.79 -6.87 9.81
N TRP A 70 18.82 -6.50 8.99
CA TRP A 70 17.41 -6.70 9.31
C TRP A 70 16.60 -7.10 8.07
N ASP A 71 15.42 -7.68 8.32
CA ASP A 71 14.47 -8.05 7.28
C ASP A 71 13.03 -7.82 7.75
N VAL A 72 12.08 -7.70 6.81
CA VAL A 72 10.66 -7.57 7.12
C VAL A 72 10.04 -8.96 7.14
N MET A 73 9.35 -9.27 8.22
CA MET A 73 8.57 -10.49 8.36
C MET A 73 7.15 -10.28 7.80
N ARG A 74 6.43 -11.35 7.56
CA ARG A 74 5.07 -11.30 7.03
C ARG A 74 4.06 -10.89 8.10
N ALA A 75 3.03 -10.17 7.74
CA ALA A 75 1.95 -9.86 8.69
C ALA A 75 1.06 -11.09 8.92
N ALA A 76 0.63 -11.28 10.16
CA ALA A 76 -0.22 -12.42 10.54
C ALA A 76 -1.71 -12.06 10.37
N LEU A 77 -2.18 -11.91 9.12
CA LEU A 77 -3.53 -11.44 8.78
C LEU A 77 -4.64 -12.24 9.51
N PHE A 78 -4.47 -13.53 9.70
CA PHE A 78 -5.38 -14.41 10.43
C PHE A 78 -4.73 -15.05 11.65
N GLY A 79 -3.83 -14.33 12.31
CA GLY A 79 -3.19 -14.73 13.56
C GLY A 79 -1.98 -15.62 13.40
N ARG A 80 -1.69 -16.16 12.21
CA ARG A 80 -0.51 -17.01 11.93
C ARG A 80 0.22 -16.55 10.68
N ALA A 81 1.54 -16.57 10.74
CA ALA A 81 2.39 -16.31 9.58
C ALA A 81 3.70 -17.09 9.66
N CYS A 82 4.48 -17.07 8.58
CA CYS A 82 5.83 -17.60 8.60
C CYS A 82 6.80 -16.67 7.84
N TRP A 83 8.00 -16.57 8.36
CA TRP A 83 9.11 -15.93 7.68
C TRP A 83 10.07 -16.99 7.16
N ILE A 84 10.54 -16.84 5.91
CA ILE A 84 11.56 -17.67 5.30
C ILE A 84 12.70 -16.76 4.89
N GLY A 85 13.89 -17.00 5.45
CA GLY A 85 15.05 -16.19 5.14
C GLY A 85 16.36 -16.89 5.51
N ARG A 86 17.46 -16.27 5.09
CA ARG A 86 18.79 -16.74 5.41
C ARG A 86 19.34 -15.99 6.64
N VAL A 87 19.71 -16.73 7.67
CA VAL A 87 20.45 -16.16 8.81
C VAL A 87 21.86 -15.77 8.33
N PRO A 88 22.32 -14.54 8.52
CA PRO A 88 23.66 -14.11 8.11
C PRO A 88 24.75 -14.94 8.76
N ASP A 89 25.91 -15.00 8.08
CA ASP A 89 27.10 -15.65 8.64
C ASP A 89 27.58 -14.86 9.88
N ARG A 90 28.02 -15.55 10.92
CA ARG A 90 28.51 -14.97 12.18
C ARG A 90 27.48 -14.15 12.97
N THR A 91 26.19 -14.45 12.83
CA THR A 91 25.13 -13.86 13.66
C THR A 91 25.37 -14.23 15.14
N SER A 92 25.48 -13.24 15.99
CA SER A 92 25.64 -13.42 17.45
C SER A 92 24.31 -13.37 18.19
N ARG A 93 23.31 -12.65 17.66
CA ARG A 93 21.98 -12.49 18.25
C ARG A 93 20.92 -12.32 17.17
N ILE A 94 19.72 -12.85 17.43
CA ILE A 94 18.54 -12.63 16.58
C ILE A 94 17.48 -11.91 17.40
N LEU A 95 17.02 -10.77 16.92
CA LEU A 95 16.01 -9.94 17.55
C LEU A 95 14.77 -9.86 16.68
N ILE A 96 13.59 -9.80 17.29
CA ILE A 96 12.30 -9.64 16.60
C ILE A 96 11.58 -8.42 17.19
N CYS A 97 11.14 -7.49 16.33
CA CYS A 97 10.30 -6.35 16.70
C CYS A 97 8.86 -6.64 16.21
N PRO A 98 7.96 -7.11 17.08
CA PRO A 98 6.62 -7.57 16.67
C PRO A 98 5.69 -6.46 16.24
N VAL A 99 5.76 -5.29 16.91
CA VAL A 99 4.85 -4.15 16.74
C VAL A 99 5.62 -2.86 16.48
N ASP A 100 4.94 -1.79 16.11
CA ASP A 100 5.50 -0.48 15.77
C ASP A 100 4.97 0.65 16.67
N ARG A 101 4.31 0.28 17.78
CA ARG A 101 3.72 1.23 18.73
C ARG A 101 3.60 0.65 20.13
N PRO A 102 3.48 1.49 21.17
CA PRO A 102 3.21 1.03 22.53
C PRO A 102 1.84 0.36 22.67
N GLY A 103 1.76 -0.60 23.58
CA GLY A 103 0.53 -1.28 23.95
C GLY A 103 0.67 -2.80 24.04
N PRO A 104 -0.40 -3.52 24.44
CA PRO A 104 -0.39 -4.96 24.56
C PRO A 104 -0.29 -5.64 23.19
N PHE A 105 0.47 -6.74 23.15
CA PHE A 105 0.59 -7.59 21.96
C PHE A 105 0.85 -9.05 22.35
N GLY A 106 0.44 -9.97 21.47
CA GLY A 106 0.82 -11.38 21.55
C GLY A 106 1.78 -11.73 20.42
N PHE A 107 2.89 -12.38 20.75
CA PHE A 107 3.81 -12.91 19.75
C PHE A 107 4.47 -14.20 20.25
N GLU A 108 4.30 -15.29 19.50
CA GLU A 108 4.77 -16.61 19.89
C GLU A 108 5.41 -17.34 18.71
N ILE A 109 6.54 -18.00 18.92
CA ILE A 109 7.18 -18.86 17.92
C ILE A 109 6.57 -20.25 18.01
N GLU A 110 5.90 -20.70 16.94
CA GLU A 110 5.34 -22.06 16.84
C GLU A 110 6.39 -23.10 16.39
N GLY A 111 7.41 -22.67 15.66
CA GLY A 111 8.45 -23.57 15.23
C GLY A 111 9.51 -22.93 14.34
N ILE A 112 10.70 -23.49 14.40
CA ILE A 112 11.84 -23.08 13.57
C ILE A 112 12.38 -24.32 12.87
N ALA A 113 12.45 -24.30 11.55
CA ALA A 113 12.94 -25.41 10.74
C ALA A 113 13.96 -24.94 9.69
N PRO A 114 15.08 -25.66 9.52
CA PRO A 114 15.99 -25.40 8.41
C PRO A 114 15.30 -25.74 7.07
N VAL A 115 15.57 -24.93 6.05
CA VAL A 115 15.03 -25.10 4.71
C VAL A 115 16.17 -25.31 3.73
N SER A 116 16.10 -26.39 2.93
CA SER A 116 17.12 -26.61 1.92
C SER A 116 16.92 -25.70 0.71
N ARG A 117 18.02 -25.28 0.08
CA ARG A 117 17.95 -24.48 -1.16
C ARG A 117 17.28 -25.24 -2.29
N LEU A 118 17.42 -26.56 -2.35
CA LEU A 118 16.75 -27.41 -3.34
C LEU A 118 15.22 -27.39 -3.14
N SER A 119 14.76 -27.42 -1.89
CA SER A 119 13.33 -27.30 -1.57
C SER A 119 12.77 -25.94 -1.98
N LEU A 120 13.51 -24.84 -1.74
CA LEU A 120 13.11 -23.50 -2.19
C LEU A 120 13.06 -23.39 -3.72
N LEU A 121 14.06 -23.95 -4.42
CA LEU A 121 14.07 -23.98 -5.88
C LEU A 121 12.91 -24.80 -6.43
N ALA A 122 12.67 -25.98 -5.89
CA ALA A 122 11.54 -26.83 -6.30
C ALA A 122 10.20 -26.10 -6.11
N ARG A 123 10.01 -25.46 -4.95
CA ARG A 123 8.82 -24.63 -4.67
C ARG A 123 8.71 -23.47 -5.66
N GLY A 124 9.82 -22.77 -5.96
CA GLY A 124 9.85 -21.68 -6.94
C GLY A 124 9.47 -22.16 -8.33
N PHE A 125 10.00 -23.29 -8.79
CA PHE A 125 9.63 -23.86 -10.09
C PHE A 125 8.15 -24.28 -10.18
N CYS A 126 7.55 -24.71 -9.07
CA CYS A 126 6.12 -25.02 -9.03
C CYS A 126 5.22 -23.77 -9.09
N ARG A 127 5.72 -22.61 -8.64
CA ARG A 127 4.92 -21.37 -8.54
C ARG A 127 5.20 -20.39 -9.67
N ASP A 128 6.47 -20.06 -9.87
CA ASP A 128 6.95 -19.16 -10.91
C ASP A 128 8.24 -19.71 -11.52
N PRO A 129 8.12 -20.59 -12.55
CA PRO A 129 9.26 -21.24 -13.17
C PRO A 129 10.23 -20.25 -13.84
N ARG A 130 9.73 -19.10 -14.33
CA ARG A 130 10.59 -18.08 -14.96
C ARG A 130 11.51 -17.42 -13.93
N THR A 131 10.97 -16.93 -12.83
CA THR A 131 11.75 -16.30 -11.76
C THR A 131 12.65 -17.32 -11.05
N ALA A 132 12.22 -18.58 -10.91
CA ALA A 132 13.07 -19.66 -10.40
C ALA A 132 14.27 -19.95 -11.32
N ALA A 133 14.07 -19.94 -12.64
CA ALA A 133 15.15 -20.07 -13.61
C ALA A 133 16.15 -18.89 -13.55
N MET A 134 15.65 -17.66 -13.36
CA MET A 134 16.49 -16.48 -13.13
C MET A 134 17.34 -16.63 -11.85
N ALA A 135 16.77 -17.14 -10.76
CA ALA A 135 17.51 -17.43 -9.54
C ALA A 135 18.63 -18.45 -9.75
N LEU A 136 18.39 -19.47 -10.57
CA LEU A 136 19.41 -20.46 -10.92
C LEU A 136 20.53 -19.82 -11.78
N GLY A 137 20.16 -19.00 -12.78
CA GLY A 137 21.11 -18.24 -13.60
C GLY A 137 21.98 -17.30 -12.77
N ALA A 138 21.38 -16.52 -11.88
CA ALA A 138 22.10 -15.63 -10.96
C ALA A 138 23.08 -16.40 -10.06
N ARG A 139 22.73 -17.63 -9.65
CA ARG A 139 23.62 -18.48 -8.86
C ARG A 139 24.83 -18.98 -9.65
N LEU A 140 24.65 -19.32 -10.92
CA LEU A 140 25.76 -19.77 -11.77
C LEU A 140 26.84 -18.70 -11.96
N ILE A 141 26.46 -17.44 -11.95
CA ILE A 141 27.39 -16.30 -12.03
C ILE A 141 27.79 -15.75 -10.64
N HIS A 142 27.52 -16.52 -9.57
CA HIS A 142 27.85 -16.15 -8.18
C HIS A 142 27.19 -14.85 -7.67
N ALA A 143 26.09 -14.40 -8.26
CA ALA A 143 25.30 -13.25 -7.83
C ALA A 143 24.40 -13.64 -6.65
N ARG A 144 24.95 -13.61 -5.43
CA ARG A 144 24.27 -14.16 -4.22
C ARG A 144 23.02 -13.40 -3.82
N GLN A 145 23.02 -12.08 -3.93
CA GLN A 145 21.89 -11.23 -3.54
C GLN A 145 20.74 -11.37 -4.55
N GLU A 146 21.04 -11.35 -5.84
CA GLU A 146 20.10 -11.57 -6.93
C GLU A 146 19.46 -12.97 -6.84
N THR A 147 20.29 -13.99 -6.53
CA THR A 147 19.78 -15.35 -6.28
C THR A 147 18.78 -15.37 -5.12
N ARG A 148 19.10 -14.68 -4.02
CA ARG A 148 18.20 -14.60 -2.85
C ARG A 148 16.89 -13.89 -3.22
N GLN A 149 16.97 -12.73 -3.85
CA GLN A 149 15.80 -11.96 -4.23
C GLN A 149 14.91 -12.74 -5.20
N ALA A 150 15.48 -13.29 -6.28
CA ALA A 150 14.71 -14.09 -7.24
C ALA A 150 14.06 -15.33 -6.61
N LEU A 151 14.75 -16.01 -5.68
CA LEU A 151 14.15 -17.12 -4.93
C LEU A 151 12.98 -16.66 -4.07
N MET A 152 13.09 -15.51 -3.41
CA MET A 152 12.02 -14.97 -2.58
C MET A 152 10.80 -14.60 -3.44
N PHE A 153 11.01 -13.97 -4.58
CA PHE A 153 9.92 -13.69 -5.54
C PHE A 153 9.28 -14.97 -6.07
N ALA A 154 10.08 -15.95 -6.49
CA ALA A 154 9.55 -17.23 -6.99
C ALA A 154 8.73 -18.03 -5.95
N CYS A 155 9.02 -17.82 -4.65
CA CYS A 155 8.35 -18.53 -3.55
C CYS A 155 7.32 -17.68 -2.79
N GLY A 156 7.33 -16.35 -2.96
CA GLY A 156 6.76 -15.41 -2.01
C GLY A 156 5.24 -15.26 -2.08
N GLY A 157 4.67 -15.34 -3.26
CA GLY A 157 3.25 -15.11 -3.48
C GLY A 157 2.41 -16.38 -3.53
N VAL A 158 1.19 -16.30 -3.04
CA VAL A 158 0.12 -17.28 -3.23
C VAL A 158 -1.03 -16.60 -3.92
N ASP A 159 -1.58 -17.26 -4.96
CA ASP A 159 -2.66 -16.71 -5.76
C ASP A 159 -3.90 -16.40 -4.89
N MET A 160 -4.53 -15.26 -5.15
CA MET A 160 -5.78 -14.86 -4.52
C MET A 160 -6.93 -15.86 -4.77
N GLU A 161 -6.88 -16.64 -5.84
CA GLU A 161 -7.86 -17.69 -6.12
C GLU A 161 -7.84 -18.81 -5.06
N THR A 162 -6.69 -19.02 -4.39
CA THR A 162 -6.55 -20.00 -3.32
C THR A 162 -6.89 -19.47 -1.93
N TYR A 163 -7.43 -18.26 -1.84
CA TYR A 163 -7.68 -17.54 -0.57
C TYR A 163 -8.42 -18.38 0.47
N ALA A 164 -9.49 -19.09 0.09
CA ALA A 164 -10.27 -19.90 1.02
C ALA A 164 -9.41 -20.95 1.75
N GLN A 165 -8.61 -21.70 0.99
CA GLN A 165 -7.72 -22.71 1.53
C GLN A 165 -6.59 -22.09 2.36
N TRP A 166 -6.03 -20.99 1.85
CA TRP A 166 -4.99 -20.23 2.54
C TRP A 166 -5.51 -19.69 3.87
N ARG A 167 -6.71 -19.08 3.88
CA ARG A 167 -7.35 -18.57 5.10
C ARG A 167 -7.56 -19.67 6.12
N MET A 168 -8.11 -20.82 5.74
CA MET A 168 -8.28 -21.97 6.64
C MET A 168 -6.97 -22.45 7.27
N ALA A 169 -5.89 -22.51 6.48
CA ALA A 169 -4.57 -22.94 6.96
C ALA A 169 -3.93 -21.93 7.96
N HIS A 170 -4.23 -20.64 7.82
CA HIS A 170 -3.63 -19.56 8.62
C HIS A 170 -4.56 -19.05 9.73
N HIS A 171 -5.85 -19.40 9.68
CA HIS A 171 -6.83 -18.96 10.66
C HIS A 171 -6.51 -19.52 12.05
N ARG A 172 -6.49 -18.63 13.02
CA ARG A 172 -6.55 -18.93 14.44
C ARG A 172 -7.66 -18.10 15.06
N PRO A 173 -8.37 -18.60 16.07
CA PRO A 173 -9.29 -17.77 16.83
C PRO A 173 -8.58 -16.48 17.22
N PHE A 174 -9.27 -15.38 17.06
CA PHE A 174 -8.75 -14.08 17.45
C PHE A 174 -8.83 -13.99 18.97
N GLU A 175 -7.70 -14.07 19.63
CA GLU A 175 -7.54 -13.78 21.05
C GLU A 175 -6.79 -12.45 21.15
N PRO A 176 -7.48 -11.32 21.23
CA PRO A 176 -6.82 -10.03 21.30
C PRO A 176 -6.08 -9.93 22.64
N ALA A 177 -4.76 -9.76 22.56
CA ALA A 177 -3.95 -9.56 23.74
C ALA A 177 -4.49 -8.37 24.56
N GLY A 178 -4.76 -8.61 25.84
CA GLY A 178 -5.22 -7.58 26.79
C GLY A 178 -6.70 -7.22 26.74
N LEU A 179 -7.56 -7.96 26.01
CA LEU A 179 -9.01 -7.76 26.09
C LEU A 179 -9.64 -8.38 27.35
N ASP A 180 -9.06 -9.44 27.89
CA ASP A 180 -9.54 -10.10 29.11
C ASP A 180 -9.15 -9.36 30.40
N ALA A 181 -8.29 -8.34 30.33
CA ALA A 181 -7.97 -7.53 31.48
C ALA A 181 -9.17 -6.67 31.87
N PRO A 182 -9.67 -6.73 33.12
CA PRO A 182 -10.67 -5.79 33.59
C PRO A 182 -10.11 -4.39 33.43
N ARG A 183 -10.70 -3.62 32.51
CA ARG A 183 -10.26 -2.25 32.19
C ARG A 183 -10.25 -1.42 33.47
N ARG A 184 -9.10 -1.09 33.97
CA ARG A 184 -8.93 -0.12 35.06
C ARG A 184 -9.30 1.27 34.51
N GLY A 185 -10.57 1.63 34.68
CA GLY A 185 -11.11 2.91 34.27
C GLY A 185 -12.23 2.73 33.24
N SER A 186 -13.43 2.85 33.71
CA SER A 186 -14.72 2.55 33.09
C SER A 186 -15.08 3.46 31.90
N VAL A 187 -14.35 3.43 30.82
CA VAL A 187 -14.85 4.04 29.59
C VAL A 187 -15.70 3.01 28.86
N ARG A 188 -17.02 3.26 28.81
CA ARG A 188 -17.96 2.44 28.03
C ARG A 188 -17.50 2.37 26.59
N PRO A 189 -17.44 1.17 25.96
CA PRO A 189 -17.20 1.07 24.51
C PRO A 189 -18.30 1.82 23.74
N PRO A 190 -18.01 2.34 22.54
CA PRO A 190 -19.00 3.02 21.72
C PRO A 190 -20.14 2.08 21.38
N HIS A 191 -21.36 2.59 21.38
CA HIS A 191 -22.52 1.88 20.86
C HIS A 191 -22.51 1.92 19.34
N VAL A 192 -22.80 0.80 18.67
CA VAL A 192 -22.83 0.69 17.21
C VAL A 192 -24.27 0.51 16.74
N ARG A 193 -24.81 1.47 16.00
CA ARG A 193 -26.12 1.37 15.39
C ARG A 193 -26.01 1.06 13.90
N PHE A 194 -26.60 -0.07 13.49
CA PHE A 194 -26.65 -0.47 12.08
C PHE A 194 -27.94 0.04 11.45
N ILE A 195 -27.81 0.83 10.39
CA ILE A 195 -28.90 1.34 9.58
C ILE A 195 -29.15 0.35 8.45
N LEU A 196 -30.32 -0.30 8.49
CA LEU A 196 -30.68 -1.29 7.48
C LEU A 196 -31.46 -0.61 6.35
N GLY A 197 -31.22 -1.07 5.12
CA GLY A 197 -31.99 -0.65 3.95
C GLY A 197 -33.43 -1.23 3.98
N ARG A 198 -34.20 -0.89 2.96
CA ARG A 198 -35.51 -1.54 2.75
C ARG A 198 -35.28 -2.99 2.33
N GLU A 199 -35.80 -3.92 3.08
CA GLU A 199 -35.71 -5.35 2.80
C GLU A 199 -36.98 -5.88 2.15
N GLU A 200 -36.80 -6.85 1.26
CA GLU A 200 -37.89 -7.61 0.65
C GLU A 200 -38.36 -8.75 1.56
N SER A 201 -37.54 -9.13 2.54
CA SER A 201 -37.83 -10.25 3.46
C SER A 201 -37.70 -9.83 4.91
N PRO A 202 -38.55 -10.37 5.80
CA PRO A 202 -38.48 -10.07 7.23
C PRO A 202 -37.19 -10.60 7.84
N LEU A 203 -36.61 -9.82 8.78
CA LEU A 203 -35.43 -10.23 9.52
C LEU A 203 -35.73 -11.35 10.50
N THR A 204 -34.85 -12.33 10.56
CA THR A 204 -34.92 -13.44 11.52
C THR A 204 -33.62 -13.55 12.30
N ARG A 205 -33.58 -14.38 13.34
CA ARG A 205 -32.33 -14.71 14.06
C ARG A 205 -31.29 -15.36 13.16
N GLU A 206 -31.71 -15.99 12.08
CA GLU A 206 -30.84 -16.68 11.09
C GLU A 206 -30.33 -15.73 10.02
N THR A 207 -30.88 -14.51 9.92
CA THR A 207 -30.36 -13.47 9.02
C THR A 207 -28.87 -13.27 9.31
N PRO A 208 -28.00 -13.33 8.31
CA PRO A 208 -26.53 -13.39 8.51
C PRO A 208 -25.98 -12.31 9.44
N LEU A 209 -26.41 -11.07 9.28
CA LEU A 209 -25.99 -9.97 10.15
C LEU A 209 -26.48 -10.18 11.59
N VAL A 210 -27.78 -10.47 11.78
CA VAL A 210 -28.38 -10.67 13.11
C VAL A 210 -27.69 -11.83 13.83
N ALA A 211 -27.52 -12.96 13.16
CA ALA A 211 -26.83 -14.12 13.71
C ALA A 211 -25.39 -13.80 14.17
N SER A 212 -24.67 -13.01 13.36
CA SER A 212 -23.30 -12.62 13.71
C SER A 212 -23.23 -11.62 14.86
N LEU A 213 -24.20 -10.69 14.95
CA LEU A 213 -24.30 -9.75 16.07
C LEU A 213 -24.59 -10.46 17.39
N LEU A 214 -25.49 -11.44 17.39
CA LEU A 214 -25.82 -12.27 18.57
C LEU A 214 -24.63 -13.14 19.01
N ALA A 215 -23.82 -13.60 18.07
CA ALA A 215 -22.66 -14.44 18.35
C ALA A 215 -21.41 -13.64 18.78
N SER A 216 -21.37 -12.32 18.59
CA SER A 216 -20.18 -11.49 18.76
C SER A 216 -19.71 -11.30 20.21
N GLY A 217 -20.56 -11.59 21.21
CA GLY A 217 -20.28 -11.28 22.61
C GLY A 217 -20.15 -9.78 22.93
N PHE A 218 -20.43 -8.90 21.98
CA PHE A 218 -20.40 -7.45 22.13
C PHE A 218 -21.82 -6.91 22.35
N ASP A 219 -22.11 -6.31 23.53
CA ASP A 219 -23.47 -5.96 23.92
C ASP A 219 -23.93 -4.56 23.50
N HIS A 220 -23.05 -3.72 23.02
CA HIS A 220 -23.36 -2.32 22.70
C HIS A 220 -23.70 -2.11 21.22
N TRP A 221 -24.79 -2.73 20.76
CA TRP A 221 -25.30 -2.54 19.40
C TRP A 221 -26.81 -2.44 19.32
N SER A 222 -27.32 -1.81 18.26
CA SER A 222 -28.73 -1.75 17.90
C SER A 222 -28.93 -1.73 16.39
N LEU A 223 -30.16 -2.06 15.96
CA LEU A 223 -30.58 -2.02 14.57
C LEU A 223 -31.55 -0.87 14.37
N CYS A 224 -31.43 -0.10 13.31
CA CYS A 224 -32.38 0.89 12.87
C CYS A 224 -33.08 0.39 11.61
N MET A 225 -34.40 0.18 11.68
CA MET A 225 -35.22 -0.43 10.63
C MET A 225 -36.28 0.53 10.11
N PRO A 226 -36.63 0.47 8.80
CA PRO A 226 -37.61 1.37 8.21
C PRO A 226 -39.06 1.04 8.57
N HIS A 227 -39.39 -0.19 8.93
CA HIS A 227 -40.78 -0.65 9.20
C HIS A 227 -40.88 -1.53 10.44
N ALA A 228 -41.96 -1.30 11.24
CA ALA A 228 -42.23 -2.09 12.43
C ALA A 228 -42.73 -3.53 12.14
N ALA A 229 -43.31 -3.75 10.96
CA ALA A 229 -43.80 -5.07 10.56
C ALA A 229 -42.69 -6.12 10.40
N ASP A 230 -41.46 -5.69 10.18
CA ASP A 230 -40.31 -6.56 9.95
C ASP A 230 -39.79 -7.22 11.24
N VAL A 231 -40.30 -6.78 12.43
CA VAL A 231 -39.89 -7.30 13.75
C VAL A 231 -40.66 -8.51 14.20
N GLY A 232 -41.82 -8.76 13.62
CA GLY A 232 -42.72 -9.85 14.06
C GLY A 232 -42.12 -11.25 13.99
N SER A 233 -41.08 -11.44 13.22
CA SER A 233 -40.29 -12.68 13.06
C SER A 233 -39.03 -12.76 13.93
N LEU A 234 -38.64 -11.66 14.58
CA LEU A 234 -37.55 -11.62 15.56
C LEU A 234 -38.06 -12.18 16.89
N ALA A 235 -38.07 -13.50 17.02
CA ALA A 235 -38.52 -14.15 18.25
C ALA A 235 -37.56 -13.84 19.42
N GLY A 236 -38.05 -13.09 20.43
CA GLY A 236 -37.40 -12.84 21.70
C GLY A 236 -37.36 -11.38 22.13
N ALA A 237 -37.79 -11.11 23.36
CA ALA A 237 -37.87 -9.76 23.94
C ALA A 237 -36.54 -9.01 23.93
N GLU A 238 -35.42 -9.72 24.03
CA GLU A 238 -34.07 -9.16 24.03
C GLU A 238 -33.72 -8.52 22.67
N LEU A 239 -34.08 -9.14 21.57
CA LEU A 239 -33.81 -8.61 20.24
C LEU A 239 -34.67 -7.41 19.90
N VAL A 240 -35.96 -7.46 20.34
CA VAL A 240 -36.91 -6.36 20.15
C VAL A 240 -36.44 -5.09 20.86
N SER A 241 -35.83 -5.21 22.04
CA SER A 241 -35.30 -4.06 22.79
C SER A 241 -34.09 -3.38 22.11
N ARG A 242 -33.46 -4.04 21.14
CA ARG A 242 -32.32 -3.50 20.38
C ARG A 242 -32.72 -2.89 19.03
N VAL A 243 -34.00 -2.84 18.71
CA VAL A 243 -34.50 -2.31 17.45
C VAL A 243 -35.11 -0.92 17.63
N VAL A 244 -34.65 0.00 16.79
CA VAL A 244 -35.19 1.37 16.67
C VAL A 244 -35.86 1.50 15.30
N PHE A 245 -37.01 2.14 15.25
CA PHE A 245 -37.74 2.35 14.00
C PHE A 245 -37.54 3.76 13.49
N ALA A 246 -37.12 3.88 12.22
CA ALA A 246 -37.02 5.14 11.51
C ALA A 246 -37.52 4.95 10.07
N PRO A 247 -38.75 5.42 9.73
CA PRO A 247 -39.23 5.37 8.36
C PRO A 247 -38.23 5.94 7.35
N ALA A 248 -38.21 5.39 6.15
CA ALA A 248 -37.18 5.73 5.14
C ALA A 248 -37.06 7.23 4.81
N GLY A 249 -38.14 8.00 4.97
CA GLY A 249 -38.19 9.45 4.77
C GLY A 249 -38.01 10.29 6.04
N ALA A 250 -37.92 9.64 7.22
CA ALA A 250 -37.70 10.33 8.48
C ALA A 250 -36.21 10.52 8.76
N ASP A 251 -35.87 11.52 9.57
CA ASP A 251 -34.53 11.73 10.07
C ASP A 251 -34.03 10.53 10.89
N LEU A 252 -32.76 10.25 10.84
CA LEU A 252 -32.12 9.22 11.63
C LEU A 252 -32.34 9.49 13.12
N GLN A 253 -32.85 8.49 13.82
CA GLN A 253 -33.01 8.52 15.27
C GLN A 253 -31.66 8.29 15.94
N ILE A 254 -30.98 9.37 16.31
CA ILE A 254 -29.65 9.37 16.91
C ILE A 254 -29.55 10.18 18.21
N ASP A 255 -30.65 10.71 18.72
CA ASP A 255 -30.67 11.57 19.92
C ASP A 255 -30.30 10.84 21.20
N ASP A 256 -30.55 9.54 21.25
CA ASP A 256 -30.20 8.63 22.35
C ASP A 256 -28.73 8.20 22.32
N LEU A 257 -27.98 8.48 21.22
CA LEU A 257 -26.60 8.13 21.05
C LEU A 257 -25.66 9.26 21.52
N GLN A 258 -24.48 8.90 22.00
CA GLN A 258 -23.42 9.85 22.33
C GLN A 258 -22.61 10.20 21.08
N GLY A 259 -21.91 11.34 21.08
CA GLY A 259 -21.09 11.76 19.93
C GLY A 259 -20.04 10.74 19.50
N ARG A 260 -19.48 9.98 20.46
CA ARG A 260 -18.49 8.91 20.23
C ARG A 260 -19.09 7.58 19.73
N ASP A 261 -20.39 7.40 19.80
CA ASP A 261 -21.06 6.20 19.28
C ASP A 261 -20.95 6.16 17.74
N LEU A 262 -21.22 5.01 17.15
CA LEU A 262 -20.95 4.75 15.74
C LEU A 262 -22.24 4.38 14.99
N LEU A 263 -22.31 4.85 13.76
CA LEU A 263 -23.35 4.49 12.80
C LEU A 263 -22.72 3.78 11.61
N ALA A 264 -23.36 2.74 11.11
CA ALA A 264 -22.98 2.08 9.87
C ALA A 264 -24.20 1.68 9.07
N ARG A 265 -24.17 1.83 7.75
CA ARG A 265 -25.12 1.18 6.86
C ARG A 265 -24.58 -0.18 6.46
N LEU A 266 -25.34 -1.23 6.70
CA LEU A 266 -24.94 -2.57 6.30
C LEU A 266 -26.14 -3.37 5.80
N ASP A 267 -25.96 -4.09 4.72
CA ASP A 267 -26.95 -5.00 4.18
C ASP A 267 -27.03 -6.24 5.10
N PRO A 268 -28.23 -6.73 5.47
CA PRO A 268 -28.39 -7.87 6.36
C PRO A 268 -27.80 -9.19 5.87
N SER A 269 -27.50 -9.30 4.58
CA SER A 269 -26.80 -10.47 4.03
C SER A 269 -25.31 -10.55 4.41
N PHE A 270 -24.74 -9.48 4.98
CA PHE A 270 -23.38 -9.50 5.49
C PHE A 270 -23.25 -10.29 6.80
N ARG A 271 -22.09 -10.89 6.99
CA ARG A 271 -21.66 -11.51 8.26
C ARG A 271 -20.48 -10.73 8.83
N LEU A 272 -20.50 -10.48 10.12
CA LEU A 272 -19.37 -9.93 10.86
C LEU A 272 -18.62 -11.08 11.55
N PRO A 273 -17.28 -11.15 11.50
CA PRO A 273 -16.53 -12.03 12.38
C PRO A 273 -16.81 -11.71 13.85
N ASP A 274 -16.69 -12.69 14.72
CA ASP A 274 -16.93 -12.57 16.17
C ASP A 274 -16.10 -11.46 16.83
N TYR A 275 -14.90 -11.21 16.37
CA TYR A 275 -14.01 -10.15 16.86
C TYR A 275 -14.32 -8.75 16.33
N ALA A 276 -15.13 -8.61 15.27
CA ALA A 276 -15.22 -7.35 14.51
C ALA A 276 -15.65 -6.15 15.37
N LEU A 277 -16.72 -6.30 16.16
CA LEU A 277 -17.23 -5.21 17.00
C LEU A 277 -16.35 -4.92 18.21
N VAL A 278 -15.72 -5.94 18.76
CA VAL A 278 -14.78 -5.79 19.88
C VAL A 278 -13.55 -4.99 19.42
N VAL A 279 -12.96 -5.37 18.29
CA VAL A 279 -11.83 -4.63 17.69
C VAL A 279 -12.24 -3.20 17.33
N LEU A 280 -13.38 -3.02 16.68
CA LEU A 280 -13.91 -1.69 16.34
C LEU A 280 -14.06 -0.81 17.59
N GLY A 281 -14.64 -1.35 18.66
CA GLY A 281 -14.85 -0.64 19.92
C GLY A 281 -13.54 -0.15 20.53
N GLU A 282 -12.52 -1.02 20.58
CA GLU A 282 -11.19 -0.68 21.08
C GLU A 282 -10.46 0.35 20.22
N VAL A 283 -10.46 0.13 18.90
CA VAL A 283 -9.82 1.04 17.95
C VAL A 283 -10.48 2.42 18.02
N ALA A 284 -11.81 2.47 18.07
CA ALA A 284 -12.53 3.73 18.18
C ALA A 284 -12.25 4.48 19.50
N LEU A 285 -11.99 3.78 20.60
CA LEU A 285 -11.58 4.42 21.85
C LEU A 285 -10.17 5.00 21.78
N ARG A 286 -9.24 4.35 21.09
CA ARG A 286 -7.85 4.79 20.95
C ARG A 286 -7.70 5.93 19.95
N HIS A 287 -8.43 5.87 18.85
CA HIS A 287 -8.36 6.87 17.78
C HIS A 287 -9.48 7.92 17.92
N GLY A 288 -9.44 8.67 19.03
CA GLY A 288 -10.45 9.68 19.37
C GLY A 288 -10.64 10.81 18.35
N ARG A 289 -9.67 11.02 17.45
CA ARG A 289 -9.75 12.02 16.37
C ARG A 289 -10.37 11.48 15.08
N ALA A 290 -10.53 10.17 14.97
CA ALA A 290 -11.11 9.57 13.78
C ALA A 290 -12.64 9.72 13.79
N ASP A 291 -13.18 10.25 12.71
CA ASP A 291 -14.61 10.43 12.45
C ASP A 291 -15.20 9.22 11.71
N CYS A 292 -14.35 8.50 10.99
CA CYS A 292 -14.68 7.39 10.10
C CYS A 292 -13.74 6.21 10.33
N PHE A 293 -14.29 5.01 10.41
CA PHE A 293 -13.56 3.75 10.50
C PHE A 293 -14.03 2.82 9.38
N TYR A 294 -13.11 2.15 8.71
CA TYR A 294 -13.43 1.13 7.72
C TYR A 294 -12.48 -0.07 7.87
N GLY A 295 -12.93 -1.22 7.42
CA GLY A 295 -12.13 -2.43 7.44
C GLY A 295 -12.04 -3.09 6.09
N ASP A 296 -11.22 -4.14 6.03
CA ASP A 296 -11.18 -5.05 4.90
C ASP A 296 -12.45 -5.90 4.86
N GLU A 297 -12.74 -6.46 3.70
CA GLU A 297 -13.88 -7.34 3.50
C GLU A 297 -13.53 -8.51 2.58
N ASP A 298 -14.29 -9.57 2.64
CA ASP A 298 -14.26 -10.64 1.65
C ASP A 298 -15.69 -11.01 1.21
N ARG A 299 -15.80 -11.97 0.32
CA ARG A 299 -17.09 -12.37 -0.25
C ARG A 299 -17.37 -13.83 0.10
N GLN A 300 -18.65 -14.14 0.25
CA GLN A 300 -19.11 -15.51 0.38
C GLN A 300 -19.09 -16.17 -1.00
N GLY A 301 -18.28 -17.19 -1.15
CA GLY A 301 -18.22 -18.00 -2.35
C GLY A 301 -19.19 -19.19 -2.32
N PRO A 302 -19.08 -20.08 -3.31
CA PRO A 302 -19.78 -21.37 -3.30
C PRO A 302 -19.53 -22.13 -1.99
N GLU A 303 -20.52 -22.88 -1.54
CA GLU A 303 -20.42 -23.69 -0.30
C GLU A 303 -20.15 -22.87 0.96
N GLY A 304 -20.36 -21.53 0.92
CA GLY A 304 -20.14 -20.67 2.07
C GLY A 304 -18.66 -20.34 2.37
N LEU A 305 -17.74 -20.77 1.52
CA LEU A 305 -16.30 -20.49 1.69
C LEU A 305 -15.98 -19.02 1.38
N PRO A 306 -15.07 -18.37 2.12
CA PRO A 306 -14.68 -17.00 1.84
C PRO A 306 -13.83 -16.92 0.56
N MET A 307 -14.09 -15.91 -0.25
CA MET A 307 -13.37 -15.65 -1.51
C MET A 307 -13.15 -14.16 -1.75
N SER A 308 -12.34 -13.84 -2.73
CA SER A 308 -12.15 -12.46 -3.23
C SER A 308 -11.89 -11.44 -2.10
N PRO A 309 -10.84 -11.61 -1.29
CA PRO A 309 -10.52 -10.67 -0.24
C PRO A 309 -10.29 -9.29 -0.83
N GLN A 310 -10.75 -8.26 -0.15
CA GLN A 310 -10.53 -6.86 -0.48
C GLN A 310 -9.68 -6.25 0.64
N LEU A 311 -8.37 -6.43 0.52
CA LEU A 311 -7.36 -5.86 1.41
C LEU A 311 -7.07 -4.44 0.92
N LYS A 312 -7.60 -3.47 1.63
CA LYS A 312 -7.68 -2.08 1.20
C LYS A 312 -6.41 -1.30 1.54
N PRO A 313 -6.07 -0.25 0.81
CA PRO A 313 -5.05 0.70 1.25
C PRO A 313 -5.58 1.54 2.43
N ASP A 314 -4.69 2.22 3.13
CA ASP A 314 -5.05 3.28 4.06
C ASP A 314 -5.71 4.45 3.33
N TRP A 315 -6.11 5.49 4.07
CA TRP A 315 -6.88 6.60 3.53
C TRP A 315 -6.25 7.21 2.26
N SER A 316 -6.94 6.99 1.16
CA SER A 316 -6.58 7.41 -0.19
C SER A 316 -7.73 8.22 -0.80
N PRO A 317 -7.78 9.54 -0.57
CA PRO A 317 -8.90 10.40 -1.00
C PRO A 317 -9.09 10.42 -2.51
N GLN A 318 -8.01 10.32 -3.30
CA GLN A 318 -8.15 10.27 -4.76
C GLN A 318 -8.75 8.94 -5.21
N LEU A 319 -8.33 7.84 -4.60
CA LEU A 319 -8.93 6.53 -4.90
C LEU A 319 -10.41 6.51 -4.53
N GLU A 320 -10.81 7.00 -3.34
CA GLU A 320 -12.21 7.02 -2.92
C GLU A 320 -13.08 7.91 -3.81
N ALA A 321 -12.54 9.04 -4.27
CA ALA A 321 -13.25 9.95 -5.16
C ALA A 321 -13.59 9.32 -6.53
N HIS A 322 -12.71 8.45 -7.05
CA HIS A 322 -12.87 7.82 -8.36
C HIS A 322 -13.39 6.37 -8.27
N LEU A 323 -13.09 5.69 -7.19
CA LEU A 323 -13.47 4.30 -6.94
C LEU A 323 -13.81 4.19 -5.44
N PRO A 324 -15.12 4.07 -5.06
CA PRO A 324 -15.53 3.97 -3.65
C PRO A 324 -15.00 2.68 -3.00
N TYR A 325 -13.69 2.67 -2.67
CA TYR A 325 -12.98 1.49 -2.18
C TYR A 325 -13.21 1.21 -0.70
N LEU A 326 -13.64 2.20 0.08
CA LEU A 326 -13.95 1.98 1.50
C LEU A 326 -14.97 0.85 1.69
N GLY A 327 -15.84 0.63 0.69
CA GLY A 327 -16.73 -0.53 0.65
C GLY A 327 -17.72 -0.57 1.80
N ALA A 328 -17.83 -1.75 2.44
CA ALA A 328 -18.67 -1.99 3.60
C ALA A 328 -18.01 -3.04 4.53
N PRO A 329 -18.07 -2.90 5.86
CA PRO A 329 -18.74 -1.81 6.59
C PRO A 329 -17.87 -0.54 6.69
N VAL A 330 -18.53 0.61 6.73
CA VAL A 330 -17.93 1.89 7.12
C VAL A 330 -18.68 2.39 8.35
N PHE A 331 -17.95 2.80 9.38
CA PHE A 331 -18.50 3.24 10.65
C PHE A 331 -18.20 4.73 10.85
N TRP A 332 -19.26 5.50 11.12
CA TRP A 332 -19.19 6.95 11.27
C TRP A 332 -19.48 7.35 12.71
N ARG A 333 -18.69 8.26 13.28
CA ARG A 333 -19.05 8.84 14.57
C ARG A 333 -20.34 9.63 14.47
N VAL A 334 -21.20 9.46 15.45
CA VAL A 334 -22.47 10.20 15.57
C VAL A 334 -22.20 11.71 15.57
N GLU A 335 -21.12 12.16 16.21
CA GLU A 335 -20.72 13.57 16.21
C GLU A 335 -20.48 14.10 14.79
N ARG A 336 -19.81 13.34 13.93
CA ARG A 336 -19.59 13.71 12.52
C ARG A 336 -20.90 13.79 11.76
N VAL A 337 -21.80 12.82 11.97
CA VAL A 337 -23.12 12.81 11.32
C VAL A 337 -23.95 14.01 11.75
N ARG A 338 -23.97 14.36 13.03
CA ARG A 338 -24.66 15.56 13.55
C ARG A 338 -24.07 16.86 12.96
N HIS A 339 -22.76 16.92 12.82
CA HIS A 339 -22.08 18.10 12.24
C HIS A 339 -22.49 18.35 10.78
N LEU A 340 -22.78 17.31 10.03
CA LEU A 340 -23.25 17.42 8.64
C LEU A 340 -24.74 17.81 8.52
N GLY A 341 -25.47 17.84 9.63
CA GLY A 341 -26.88 18.20 9.70
C GLY A 341 -27.82 17.00 9.63
N ALA A 342 -29.12 17.28 9.60
CA ALA A 342 -30.14 16.24 9.55
C ALA A 342 -30.00 15.37 8.29
N VAL A 343 -30.08 14.08 8.46
CA VAL A 343 -30.02 13.10 7.38
C VAL A 343 -31.07 12.01 7.59
N THR A 344 -31.80 11.67 6.54
CA THR A 344 -32.77 10.58 6.59
C THR A 344 -32.07 9.22 6.56
N SER A 345 -32.75 8.18 7.04
CA SER A 345 -32.24 6.80 6.96
C SER A 345 -31.91 6.40 5.52
N ALA A 346 -32.67 6.86 4.52
CA ALA A 346 -32.38 6.60 3.10
C ALA A 346 -31.22 7.43 2.57
N GLY A 347 -31.00 8.64 3.08
CA GLY A 347 -29.95 9.58 2.66
C GLY A 347 -28.57 9.26 3.23
N PHE A 348 -28.52 8.61 4.41
CA PHE A 348 -27.27 8.27 5.09
C PHE A 348 -26.42 7.29 4.25
N GLU A 349 -25.12 7.55 4.15
CA GLU A 349 -24.16 6.78 3.36
C GLU A 349 -24.46 6.64 1.86
N THR A 350 -25.30 7.49 1.29
CA THR A 350 -25.37 7.62 -0.16
C THR A 350 -24.03 8.14 -0.72
N PRO A 351 -23.72 7.93 -1.99
CA PRO A 351 -22.48 8.48 -2.60
C PRO A 351 -22.33 9.99 -2.42
N ALA A 352 -23.43 10.73 -2.47
CA ALA A 352 -23.42 12.18 -2.25
C ALA A 352 -23.09 12.55 -0.80
N TRP A 353 -23.74 11.90 0.16
CA TRP A 353 -23.49 12.10 1.59
C TRP A 353 -22.05 11.70 1.95
N ARG A 354 -21.59 10.54 1.50
CA ARG A 354 -20.21 10.06 1.75
C ARG A 354 -19.17 11.03 1.21
N ARG A 355 -19.38 11.59 0.01
CA ARG A 355 -18.52 12.62 -0.55
C ARG A 355 -18.43 13.85 0.36
N GLN A 356 -19.56 14.36 0.83
CA GLN A 356 -19.63 15.48 1.77
C GLN A 356 -18.93 15.15 3.10
N ALA A 357 -19.17 13.94 3.63
CA ALA A 357 -18.58 13.49 4.89
C ALA A 357 -17.06 13.34 4.83
N LEU A 358 -16.50 13.04 3.67
CA LEU A 358 -15.07 12.85 3.44
C LEU A 358 -14.38 14.09 2.82
N GLU A 359 -15.16 15.13 2.53
CA GLU A 359 -14.59 16.38 2.01
C GLU A 359 -13.56 16.94 2.98
N GLN A 360 -12.35 17.20 2.48
CA GLN A 360 -11.21 17.67 3.26
C GLN A 360 -10.78 16.76 4.44
N ALA A 361 -11.24 15.51 4.47
CA ALA A 361 -10.86 14.58 5.54
C ALA A 361 -9.36 14.29 5.53
N THR A 362 -8.74 14.45 6.68
CA THR A 362 -7.32 14.17 6.90
C THR A 362 -7.10 12.69 7.25
N PRO A 363 -5.87 12.16 7.13
CA PRO A 363 -5.55 10.79 7.57
C PRO A 363 -5.86 10.52 9.05
N ALA A 364 -5.88 11.55 9.90
CA ALA A 364 -6.23 11.40 11.31
C ALA A 364 -7.74 11.22 11.54
N GLN A 365 -8.57 11.58 10.56
CA GLN A 365 -10.03 11.51 10.65
C GLN A 365 -10.62 10.25 9.99
N VAL A 366 -9.85 9.55 9.15
CA VAL A 366 -10.29 8.32 8.48
C VAL A 366 -9.33 7.20 8.84
N HIS A 367 -9.78 6.26 9.65
CA HIS A 367 -8.93 5.19 10.17
C HIS A 367 -9.25 3.85 9.54
N HIS A 368 -8.25 3.18 9.00
CA HIS A 368 -8.33 1.85 8.43
C HIS A 368 -8.06 0.79 9.50
N ILE A 369 -9.02 -0.06 9.77
CA ILE A 369 -8.83 -1.28 10.57
C ILE A 369 -8.39 -2.39 9.60
N ARG A 370 -7.11 -2.65 9.50
CA ARG A 370 -6.48 -3.57 8.53
C ARG A 370 -6.80 -5.04 8.83
N ARG A 371 -8.12 -5.35 8.89
CA ARG A 371 -8.67 -6.69 9.16
C ARG A 371 -9.97 -6.90 8.38
N ILE A 372 -10.28 -8.14 8.08
CA ILE A 372 -11.59 -8.51 7.53
C ILE A 372 -12.65 -8.27 8.61
N LEU A 373 -13.43 -7.21 8.47
CA LEU A 373 -14.52 -6.87 9.38
C LEU A 373 -15.88 -7.38 8.91
N ALA A 374 -16.00 -7.76 7.64
CA ALA A 374 -17.24 -8.32 7.12
C ALA A 374 -17.00 -9.28 5.96
N THR A 375 -17.86 -10.28 5.86
CA THR A 375 -18.02 -11.15 4.68
C THR A 375 -19.34 -10.81 4.02
N GLY A 376 -19.29 -10.24 2.82
CA GLY A 376 -20.48 -9.87 2.04
C GLY A 376 -20.95 -10.98 1.10
N PRO A 377 -22.15 -10.83 0.51
CA PRO A 377 -22.62 -11.74 -0.52
C PRO A 377 -21.73 -11.70 -1.76
N ALA A 378 -21.78 -12.76 -2.57
CA ALA A 378 -21.11 -12.76 -3.87
C ALA A 378 -21.62 -11.57 -4.71
N ARG A 379 -20.74 -10.68 -5.07
CA ARG A 379 -21.05 -9.54 -5.97
C ARG A 379 -20.26 -9.68 -7.25
N PRO A 380 -20.78 -9.20 -8.39
CA PRO A 380 -19.94 -8.97 -9.55
C PRO A 380 -18.79 -8.00 -9.18
N PRO A 381 -17.64 -8.08 -9.84
CA PRO A 381 -16.53 -7.17 -9.59
C PRO A 381 -16.99 -5.71 -9.62
N LEU A 382 -16.37 -4.87 -8.79
CA LEU A 382 -16.67 -3.44 -8.68
C LEU A 382 -16.81 -2.84 -10.09
N ARG A 383 -17.98 -2.32 -10.42
CA ARG A 383 -18.17 -1.57 -11.65
C ARG A 383 -17.27 -0.35 -11.58
N GLN A 384 -16.53 -0.12 -12.65
CA GLN A 384 -15.72 1.08 -12.81
C GLN A 384 -16.57 2.32 -12.47
N ALA A 385 -15.94 3.25 -11.75
CA ALA A 385 -16.47 4.60 -11.68
C ALA A 385 -16.71 5.15 -13.08
N PRO A 386 -17.71 6.01 -13.29
CA PRO A 386 -17.84 6.72 -14.55
C PRO A 386 -16.51 7.40 -14.87
N GLU A 387 -16.18 7.45 -16.15
CA GLU A 387 -14.93 7.99 -16.71
C GLU A 387 -14.38 9.15 -15.86
N SER A 388 -13.11 9.06 -15.53
CA SER A 388 -12.39 10.09 -14.77
C SER A 388 -12.79 11.48 -15.29
N ARG A 389 -13.55 12.22 -14.52
CA ARG A 389 -13.79 13.63 -14.83
C ARG A 389 -12.50 14.34 -14.47
N LEU A 390 -11.64 14.51 -15.48
CA LEU A 390 -10.54 15.45 -15.37
C LEU A 390 -11.13 16.78 -14.90
N GLU A 391 -10.63 17.34 -13.82
CA GLU A 391 -10.96 18.71 -13.45
C GLU A 391 -10.67 19.59 -14.67
N PRO A 392 -11.51 20.58 -14.97
CA PRO A 392 -11.26 21.47 -16.09
C PRO A 392 -9.84 22.06 -15.94
N PRO A 393 -9.10 22.19 -17.05
CA PRO A 393 -7.77 22.76 -16.99
C PRO A 393 -7.84 24.16 -16.33
N PRO A 394 -6.81 24.56 -15.58
CA PRO A 394 -6.77 25.88 -14.97
C PRO A 394 -6.91 26.96 -16.06
N ASP A 395 -7.52 28.09 -15.72
CA ASP A 395 -7.79 29.21 -16.64
C ASP A 395 -6.53 29.71 -17.38
N LYS A 396 -5.36 29.53 -16.76
CA LYS A 396 -4.05 29.79 -17.36
C LYS A 396 -3.27 28.49 -17.44
N PRO A 397 -2.74 28.11 -18.62
CA PRO A 397 -1.90 26.92 -18.74
C PRO A 397 -0.65 27.05 -17.85
N VAL A 398 -0.38 26.01 -17.09
CA VAL A 398 0.82 25.89 -16.22
C VAL A 398 2.06 25.84 -17.11
N GLU A 399 3.07 26.64 -16.79
CA GLU A 399 4.37 26.61 -17.47
C GLU A 399 5.17 25.36 -17.06
N VAL A 400 5.55 24.56 -18.02
CA VAL A 400 6.24 23.26 -17.81
C VAL A 400 7.65 23.29 -18.32
N SER A 401 8.62 22.87 -17.51
CA SER A 401 9.98 22.54 -17.94
C SER A 401 10.17 21.03 -17.98
N ILE A 402 10.46 20.49 -19.17
CA ILE A 402 10.82 19.07 -19.34
C ILE A 402 12.34 18.93 -19.18
N ILE A 403 12.80 18.06 -18.30
CA ILE A 403 14.20 17.81 -17.99
C ILE A 403 14.58 16.42 -18.46
N ILE A 404 15.55 16.31 -19.39
CA ILE A 404 15.98 15.06 -20.02
C ILE A 404 17.47 14.85 -19.79
N PRO A 405 17.88 14.08 -18.75
CA PRO A 405 19.26 13.65 -18.63
C PRO A 405 19.59 12.62 -19.72
N THR A 406 20.72 12.81 -20.42
CA THR A 406 21.08 11.95 -21.55
C THR A 406 22.57 11.68 -21.64
N LYS A 407 22.89 10.52 -22.23
CA LYS A 407 24.21 10.16 -22.71
C LYS A 407 24.11 9.23 -23.91
N ASN A 408 24.57 9.66 -25.07
CA ASN A 408 24.52 8.87 -26.30
C ASN A 408 23.07 8.47 -26.70
N LYS A 409 22.88 7.31 -27.37
CA LYS A 409 21.57 6.77 -27.77
C LYS A 409 20.74 7.71 -28.64
N LEU A 410 21.39 8.24 -29.71
CA LEU A 410 20.83 9.25 -30.62
C LEU A 410 19.39 8.92 -31.08
N ALA A 411 19.12 7.69 -31.54
CA ALA A 411 17.82 7.31 -32.08
C ALA A 411 16.71 7.42 -31.03
N LEU A 412 16.96 7.03 -29.78
CA LEU A 412 15.97 7.14 -28.69
C LEU A 412 15.71 8.60 -28.32
N LEU A 413 16.77 9.40 -28.20
CA LEU A 413 16.66 10.83 -27.93
C LEU A 413 15.89 11.54 -29.05
N GLN A 414 16.13 11.19 -30.31
CA GLN A 414 15.39 11.74 -31.45
C GLN A 414 13.90 11.39 -31.39
N ASP A 415 13.55 10.14 -31.10
CA ASP A 415 12.15 9.73 -30.97
C ASP A 415 11.45 10.45 -29.79
N CYS A 416 12.10 10.53 -28.65
CA CYS A 416 11.60 11.27 -27.48
C CYS A 416 11.33 12.74 -27.83
N LEU A 417 12.32 13.44 -28.38
CA LEU A 417 12.17 14.85 -28.75
C LEU A 417 11.15 15.09 -29.85
N ASN A 418 11.06 14.21 -30.85
CA ASN A 418 10.01 14.29 -31.89
C ASN A 418 8.62 14.11 -31.26
N GLY A 419 8.48 13.18 -30.30
CA GLY A 419 7.24 13.00 -29.56
C GLY A 419 6.84 14.27 -28.79
N LEU A 420 7.78 14.89 -28.09
CA LEU A 420 7.55 16.12 -27.33
C LEU A 420 7.17 17.29 -28.26
N ARG A 421 7.88 17.47 -29.37
CA ARG A 421 7.71 18.61 -30.28
C ARG A 421 6.46 18.52 -31.15
N PHE A 422 6.09 17.33 -31.60
CA PHE A 422 5.08 17.15 -32.66
C PHE A 422 3.84 16.35 -32.23
N LYS A 423 3.91 15.61 -31.11
CA LYS A 423 2.76 14.83 -30.63
C LYS A 423 2.14 15.38 -29.34
N THR A 424 2.93 16.07 -28.49
CA THR A 424 2.43 16.59 -27.21
C THR A 424 1.58 17.84 -27.42
N THR A 425 0.35 17.82 -26.92
CA THR A 425 -0.63 18.91 -27.11
C THR A 425 -0.57 19.98 -26.03
N HIS A 426 -0.11 19.62 -24.81
CA HIS A 426 0.04 20.59 -23.71
C HIS A 426 1.22 21.55 -23.97
N PRO A 427 1.08 22.86 -23.72
CA PRO A 427 2.16 23.81 -23.93
C PRO A 427 3.31 23.57 -22.97
N MET A 428 4.53 23.60 -23.50
CA MET A 428 5.77 23.47 -22.75
C MET A 428 6.56 24.78 -22.84
N ARG A 429 7.05 25.25 -21.70
CA ARG A 429 7.91 26.43 -21.61
C ARG A 429 9.28 26.17 -22.24
N GLU A 430 9.87 25.04 -21.87
CA GLU A 430 11.20 24.62 -22.33
C GLU A 430 11.46 23.12 -22.19
N ILE A 431 12.45 22.65 -22.90
CA ILE A 431 13.03 21.31 -22.81
C ILE A 431 14.52 21.48 -22.50
N LEU A 432 14.94 21.02 -21.32
CA LEU A 432 16.31 21.06 -20.83
C LEU A 432 16.96 19.70 -21.06
N ILE A 433 17.90 19.61 -22.00
CA ILE A 433 18.65 18.39 -22.29
C ILE A 433 19.97 18.46 -21.53
N VAL A 434 20.15 17.62 -20.50
CA VAL A 434 21.37 17.57 -19.71
C VAL A 434 22.29 16.51 -20.28
N ASP A 435 23.33 16.92 -21.00
CA ASP A 435 24.22 16.04 -21.72
C ASP A 435 25.46 15.63 -20.91
N ASN A 436 25.56 14.34 -20.60
CA ASN A 436 26.69 13.80 -19.84
C ASN A 436 27.91 13.42 -20.73
N GLY A 437 28.25 14.29 -21.69
CA GLY A 437 29.37 14.08 -22.60
C GLY A 437 29.08 12.99 -23.62
N SER A 438 28.07 13.20 -24.44
CA SER A 438 27.72 12.33 -25.56
C SER A 438 28.74 12.42 -26.72
N ASP A 439 28.71 11.41 -27.56
CA ASP A 439 29.58 11.27 -28.73
C ASP A 439 29.31 12.33 -29.83
N PRO A 440 30.22 12.48 -30.83
CA PRO A 440 30.09 13.48 -31.89
C PRO A 440 28.79 13.38 -32.71
N ALA A 441 28.20 12.20 -32.83
CA ALA A 441 26.92 12.03 -33.56
C ALA A 441 25.76 12.73 -32.84
N VAL A 442 25.69 12.61 -31.51
CA VAL A 442 24.71 13.31 -30.69
C VAL A 442 24.99 14.82 -30.66
N GLN A 443 26.27 15.21 -30.56
CA GLN A 443 26.65 16.64 -30.60
C GLN A 443 26.25 17.28 -31.94
N GLY A 444 26.47 16.58 -33.06
CA GLY A 444 26.00 17.02 -34.38
C GLY A 444 24.49 17.18 -34.48
N PHE A 445 23.74 16.29 -33.83
CA PHE A 445 22.29 16.40 -33.76
C PHE A 445 21.82 17.63 -32.97
N TYR A 446 22.51 18.01 -31.89
CA TYR A 446 22.15 19.21 -31.12
C TYR A 446 22.21 20.49 -31.99
N ALA A 447 23.11 20.56 -32.95
CA ALA A 447 23.16 21.69 -33.87
C ALA A 447 21.87 21.83 -34.72
N THR A 448 21.19 20.73 -35.01
CA THR A 448 19.90 20.75 -35.73
C THR A 448 18.74 21.25 -34.90
N LEU A 449 18.90 21.29 -33.57
CA LEU A 449 17.87 21.74 -32.61
C LEU A 449 17.97 23.25 -32.33
N ALA A 450 19.04 23.92 -32.72
CA ALA A 450 19.31 25.32 -32.42
C ALA A 450 18.20 26.30 -32.89
N GLY A 451 17.36 25.90 -33.85
CA GLY A 451 16.23 26.69 -34.33
C GLY A 451 14.98 26.65 -33.45
N ASP A 452 14.91 25.76 -32.45
CA ASP A 452 13.77 25.70 -31.51
C ASP A 452 14.14 26.41 -30.20
N PRO A 453 13.60 27.63 -29.94
CA PRO A 453 13.99 28.43 -28.77
C PRO A 453 13.56 27.80 -27.44
N ARG A 454 12.74 26.76 -27.46
CA ARG A 454 12.35 26.01 -26.26
C ARG A 454 13.40 25.02 -25.83
N ILE A 455 14.34 24.62 -26.71
CA ILE A 455 15.33 23.57 -26.39
C ILE A 455 16.63 24.21 -25.93
N ARG A 456 17.07 23.81 -24.73
CA ARG A 456 18.33 24.24 -24.15
C ARG A 456 19.20 23.00 -23.86
N ILE A 457 20.44 23.02 -24.36
CA ILE A 457 21.41 21.97 -24.10
C ILE A 457 22.29 22.42 -22.92
N MET A 458 22.38 21.58 -21.89
CA MET A 458 23.20 21.83 -20.69
C MET A 458 24.32 20.77 -20.64
N PRO A 459 25.55 21.09 -21.05
CA PRO A 459 26.66 20.15 -20.96
C PRO A 459 27.04 19.88 -19.49
N MET A 460 27.07 18.61 -19.11
CA MET A 460 27.51 18.17 -17.78
C MET A 460 28.36 16.89 -17.89
N PRO A 461 29.54 16.98 -18.51
CA PRO A 461 30.41 15.82 -18.69
C PRO A 461 30.99 15.34 -17.36
N GLY A 462 31.30 14.04 -17.27
CA GLY A 462 31.90 13.46 -16.08
C GLY A 462 31.30 12.13 -15.67
N ARG A 463 31.43 11.80 -14.39
CA ARG A 463 30.81 10.58 -13.85
C ARG A 463 29.28 10.74 -13.90
N PHE A 464 28.61 9.75 -14.46
CA PHE A 464 27.16 9.76 -14.55
C PHE A 464 26.53 9.79 -13.16
N ASN A 465 25.70 10.80 -12.92
CA ASN A 465 24.91 10.99 -11.71
C ASN A 465 23.56 11.59 -12.13
N PHE A 466 22.55 10.74 -12.23
CA PHE A 466 21.19 11.14 -12.65
C PHE A 466 20.63 12.26 -11.76
N SER A 467 20.74 12.09 -10.45
CA SER A 467 20.25 13.06 -9.46
C SER A 467 20.88 14.44 -9.60
N ALA A 468 22.23 14.49 -9.74
CA ALA A 468 22.95 15.75 -9.93
C ALA A 468 22.59 16.44 -11.24
N MET A 469 22.43 15.67 -12.33
CA MET A 469 22.03 16.20 -13.63
C MET A 469 20.62 16.81 -13.57
N CYS A 470 19.66 16.10 -12.94
CA CYS A 470 18.30 16.59 -12.76
C CYS A 470 18.24 17.84 -11.87
N ASN A 471 18.99 17.86 -10.77
CA ASN A 471 19.06 19.02 -9.87
C ASN A 471 19.65 20.25 -10.57
N ALA A 472 20.73 20.10 -11.34
CA ALA A 472 21.33 21.20 -12.08
C ALA A 472 20.37 21.83 -13.08
N ALA A 473 19.61 21.00 -13.82
CA ALA A 473 18.59 21.50 -14.74
C ALA A 473 17.40 22.14 -14.02
N ALA A 474 16.96 21.55 -12.91
CA ALA A 474 15.85 22.08 -12.12
C ALA A 474 16.19 23.46 -11.52
N ALA A 475 17.43 23.73 -11.17
CA ALA A 475 17.90 25.04 -10.69
C ALA A 475 17.83 26.14 -11.77
N GLU A 476 17.92 25.76 -13.05
CA GLU A 476 17.83 26.69 -14.19
C GLU A 476 16.46 26.68 -14.88
N ALA A 477 15.57 25.80 -14.45
CA ALA A 477 14.23 25.66 -15.03
C ALA A 477 13.35 26.88 -14.73
N ARG A 478 12.50 27.24 -15.70
CA ARG A 478 11.63 28.42 -15.66
C ARG A 478 10.17 28.07 -15.50
N GLY A 479 9.83 26.79 -15.63
CA GLY A 479 8.46 26.28 -15.49
C GLY A 479 8.04 26.16 -14.02
N GLU A 480 6.75 26.30 -13.79
CA GLU A 480 6.11 26.10 -12.47
C GLU A 480 6.03 24.60 -12.13
N CYS A 481 5.93 23.76 -13.14
CA CYS A 481 5.97 22.30 -13.04
C CYS A 481 7.22 21.75 -13.72
N LEU A 482 7.96 20.91 -12.99
CA LEU A 482 9.12 20.16 -13.49
C LEU A 482 8.68 18.76 -13.88
N VAL A 483 9.01 18.34 -15.10
CA VAL A 483 8.81 16.96 -15.55
C VAL A 483 10.15 16.35 -15.90
N PHE A 484 10.61 15.42 -15.06
CA PHE A 484 11.79 14.63 -15.34
C PHE A 484 11.39 13.47 -16.24
N LEU A 485 12.09 13.35 -17.37
CA LEU A 485 11.76 12.39 -18.42
C LEU A 485 13.02 11.69 -18.92
N ASN A 486 13.01 10.37 -18.98
CA ASN A 486 14.12 9.62 -19.56
C ASN A 486 14.17 9.84 -21.08
N ASN A 487 15.40 9.80 -21.63
CA ASN A 487 15.65 9.97 -23.06
C ASN A 487 15.19 8.79 -23.94
N ASP A 488 14.74 7.69 -23.35
CA ASP A 488 14.24 6.47 -24.00
C ASP A 488 12.71 6.29 -23.81
N ILE A 489 12.00 7.41 -23.68
CA ILE A 489 10.53 7.48 -23.64
C ILE A 489 9.98 7.84 -25.02
N SER A 490 9.04 7.04 -25.54
CA SER A 490 8.23 7.35 -26.72
C SER A 490 6.85 7.88 -26.33
N ILE A 491 6.48 9.03 -26.89
CA ILE A 491 5.16 9.63 -26.69
C ILE A 491 4.15 8.95 -27.62
N VAL A 492 3.19 8.24 -27.04
CA VAL A 492 2.14 7.50 -27.75
C VAL A 492 0.76 8.14 -27.58
N THR A 493 0.53 8.86 -26.48
CA THR A 493 -0.74 9.55 -26.18
C THR A 493 -0.52 11.06 -26.27
N PRO A 494 -1.10 11.80 -27.24
CA PRO A 494 -0.83 13.24 -27.40
C PRO A 494 -1.16 14.11 -26.18
N GLY A 495 -2.23 13.78 -25.46
CA GLY A 495 -2.70 14.51 -24.29
C GLY A 495 -2.04 14.11 -22.96
N TRP A 496 -0.98 13.30 -22.94
CA TRP A 496 -0.39 12.70 -21.74
C TRP A 496 0.05 13.71 -20.66
N LEU A 497 0.52 14.89 -21.08
CA LEU A 497 1.16 15.84 -20.17
C LEU A 497 0.15 16.66 -19.35
N GLY A 498 -1.00 16.98 -19.91
CA GLY A 498 -2.01 17.81 -19.26
C GLY A 498 -2.52 17.21 -17.93
N PRO A 499 -3.04 15.97 -17.90
CA PRO A 499 -3.48 15.31 -16.69
C PRO A 499 -2.35 15.17 -15.64
N LEU A 500 -1.13 14.87 -16.08
CA LEU A 500 0.03 14.73 -15.20
C LEU A 500 0.34 16.05 -14.46
N VAL A 501 0.35 17.15 -15.21
CA VAL A 501 0.62 18.50 -14.67
C VAL A 501 -0.53 18.96 -13.76
N ALA A 502 -1.77 18.76 -14.17
CA ALA A 502 -2.94 19.15 -13.37
C ALA A 502 -2.89 18.52 -11.97
N GLU A 503 -2.57 17.24 -11.86
CA GLU A 503 -2.42 16.58 -10.56
C GLU A 503 -1.20 17.08 -9.79
N ALA A 504 -0.05 17.30 -10.44
CA ALA A 504 1.19 17.75 -9.77
C ALA A 504 1.04 19.15 -9.12
N MET A 505 0.20 19.99 -9.69
CA MET A 505 -0.05 21.35 -9.19
C MET A 505 -1.04 21.41 -8.01
N ARG A 506 -1.69 20.31 -7.66
CA ARG A 506 -2.61 20.29 -6.50
C ARG A 506 -1.85 20.47 -5.19
N PRO A 507 -2.41 21.23 -4.23
CA PRO A 507 -1.70 21.56 -2.97
C PRO A 507 -1.21 20.36 -2.17
N ALA A 508 -1.98 19.25 -2.15
CA ALA A 508 -1.67 18.06 -1.36
C ALA A 508 -0.76 17.05 -2.08
N ILE A 509 -0.42 17.29 -3.36
CA ILE A 509 0.30 16.33 -4.19
C ILE A 509 1.75 16.76 -4.36
N GLY A 510 2.68 15.85 -4.12
CA GLY A 510 4.12 16.04 -4.27
C GLY A 510 4.63 15.59 -5.63
N ALA A 511 4.41 14.33 -5.97
CA ALA A 511 4.90 13.73 -7.20
C ALA A 511 3.77 13.00 -7.95
N VAL A 512 3.81 13.04 -9.28
CA VAL A 512 2.85 12.33 -10.14
C VAL A 512 3.59 11.53 -11.19
N GLY A 513 3.32 10.22 -11.26
CA GLY A 513 3.90 9.31 -12.24
C GLY A 513 2.94 9.01 -13.39
N ALA A 514 3.48 8.91 -14.59
CA ALA A 514 2.77 8.43 -15.76
C ALA A 514 2.74 6.89 -15.80
N ARG A 515 1.71 6.29 -16.41
CA ARG A 515 1.72 4.86 -16.73
C ARG A 515 2.74 4.60 -17.84
N LEU A 516 3.72 3.76 -17.57
CA LEU A 516 4.70 3.36 -18.55
C LEU A 516 4.46 1.93 -19.00
N LEU A 517 4.52 1.73 -20.33
CA LEU A 517 4.43 0.43 -20.96
C LEU A 517 5.77 0.03 -21.56
N PHE A 518 6.02 -1.25 -21.63
CA PHE A 518 7.08 -1.80 -22.48
C PHE A 518 6.67 -1.68 -23.96
N PRO A 519 7.61 -1.82 -24.92
CA PRO A 519 7.31 -1.83 -26.34
C PRO A 519 6.35 -2.93 -26.79
N ASP A 520 6.21 -4.01 -26.03
CA ASP A 520 5.23 -5.09 -26.26
C ASP A 520 3.82 -4.77 -25.74
N GLY A 521 3.61 -3.59 -25.16
CA GLY A 521 2.35 -3.14 -24.60
C GLY A 521 2.07 -3.62 -23.18
N SER A 522 2.95 -4.37 -22.55
CA SER A 522 2.79 -4.76 -21.14
C SER A 522 3.16 -3.62 -20.19
N ILE A 523 2.61 -3.64 -18.96
CA ILE A 523 2.89 -2.64 -17.92
C ILE A 523 4.35 -2.74 -17.48
N GLN A 524 5.06 -1.63 -17.54
CA GLN A 524 6.37 -1.47 -16.94
C GLN A 524 6.24 -0.75 -15.58
N HIS A 525 5.43 0.32 -15.52
CA HIS A 525 5.19 1.09 -14.31
C HIS A 525 3.72 1.49 -14.18
N ALA A 526 3.16 1.21 -13.03
CA ALA A 526 1.82 1.61 -12.62
C ALA A 526 1.78 1.90 -11.10
N GLY A 527 2.87 2.44 -10.57
CA GLY A 527 3.12 2.70 -9.16
C GLY A 527 4.21 1.80 -8.59
N VAL A 528 4.74 2.21 -7.45
CA VAL A 528 5.77 1.50 -6.70
C VAL A 528 5.25 1.20 -5.31
N ALA A 529 5.40 -0.06 -4.87
CA ALA A 529 5.21 -0.46 -3.48
C ALA A 529 6.55 -0.39 -2.75
N VAL A 530 6.62 0.44 -1.72
CA VAL A 530 7.79 0.56 -0.85
C VAL A 530 7.86 -0.68 0.05
N GLY A 531 9.04 -1.29 0.13
CA GLY A 531 9.25 -2.56 0.84
C GLY A 531 9.29 -3.78 -0.06
N MET A 532 8.70 -3.73 -1.27
CA MET A 532 8.73 -4.85 -2.20
C MET A 532 10.15 -5.25 -2.55
N GLY A 533 10.46 -6.55 -2.52
CA GLY A 533 11.81 -7.08 -2.72
C GLY A 533 12.83 -6.66 -1.66
N GLY A 534 12.38 -6.09 -0.53
CA GLY A 534 13.22 -5.59 0.56
C GLY A 534 13.71 -4.15 0.37
N TYR A 535 13.22 -3.45 -0.67
CA TYR A 535 13.53 -2.04 -1.00
C TYR A 535 12.30 -1.29 -1.50
N ALA A 536 12.03 -1.38 -2.78
CA ALA A 536 10.85 -0.87 -3.49
C ALA A 536 10.83 -1.48 -4.89
N ASP A 537 9.66 -1.79 -5.43
CA ASP A 537 9.53 -2.32 -6.78
C ASP A 537 8.18 -1.97 -7.41
N HIS A 538 8.10 -2.13 -8.72
CA HIS A 538 6.92 -1.81 -9.52
C HIS A 538 5.79 -2.81 -9.30
N VAL A 539 4.58 -2.31 -9.07
CA VAL A 539 3.37 -3.14 -8.98
C VAL A 539 2.86 -3.50 -10.37
N SER A 540 2.32 -4.72 -10.52
CA SER A 540 1.69 -5.23 -11.75
C SER A 540 2.61 -5.21 -12.99
N HIS A 541 3.92 -5.29 -12.77
CA HIS A 541 4.93 -5.34 -13.82
C HIS A 541 4.74 -6.56 -14.74
N GLY A 542 4.74 -6.33 -16.06
CA GLY A 542 4.55 -7.38 -17.07
C GLY A 542 3.10 -7.77 -17.34
N ARG A 543 2.11 -7.15 -16.69
CA ARG A 543 0.68 -7.35 -17.00
C ARG A 543 0.29 -6.60 -18.28
N PRO A 544 -0.80 -7.01 -18.96
CA PRO A 544 -1.33 -6.26 -20.11
C PRO A 544 -1.56 -4.78 -19.79
N GLY A 545 -1.30 -3.90 -20.74
CA GLY A 545 -1.38 -2.45 -20.56
C GLY A 545 -2.75 -1.92 -20.13
N ASP A 546 -3.83 -2.66 -20.42
CA ASP A 546 -5.21 -2.35 -20.03
C ASP A 546 -5.65 -2.99 -18.71
N TYR A 547 -4.75 -3.74 -18.04
CA TYR A 547 -5.03 -4.36 -16.75
C TYR A 547 -5.41 -3.31 -15.70
N LYS A 548 -6.56 -3.50 -15.07
CA LYS A 548 -7.11 -2.55 -14.10
C LYS A 548 -6.54 -2.68 -12.69
N GLY A 549 -5.75 -3.72 -12.44
CA GLY A 549 -5.13 -3.97 -11.14
C GLY A 549 -6.09 -4.48 -10.07
N TYR A 550 -5.51 -4.74 -8.91
CA TYR A 550 -6.25 -5.16 -7.73
C TYR A 550 -7.25 -4.08 -7.31
N LEU A 551 -8.49 -4.49 -7.06
CA LEU A 551 -9.63 -3.61 -6.78
C LEU A 551 -9.93 -2.59 -7.90
N GLY A 552 -9.36 -2.72 -9.09
CA GLY A 552 -9.57 -1.79 -10.21
C GLY A 552 -8.77 -0.48 -10.13
N ARG A 553 -7.89 -0.33 -9.14
CA ARG A 553 -7.20 0.93 -8.81
C ARG A 553 -6.30 1.46 -9.94
N LEU A 554 -5.72 0.58 -10.76
CA LEU A 554 -4.89 1.02 -11.87
C LEU A 554 -5.68 1.69 -13.02
N GLY A 555 -7.00 1.68 -12.98
CA GLY A 555 -7.87 2.36 -13.94
C GLY A 555 -8.20 3.80 -13.58
N VAL A 556 -7.81 4.28 -12.41
CA VAL A 556 -8.16 5.61 -11.88
C VAL A 556 -6.95 6.28 -11.24
N VAL A 557 -7.03 7.60 -11.04
CA VAL A 557 -6.03 8.34 -10.26
C VAL A 557 -6.05 7.84 -8.81
N HIS A 558 -4.88 7.50 -8.26
CA HIS A 558 -4.79 6.97 -6.90
C HIS A 558 -3.42 7.25 -6.28
N GLU A 559 -3.39 7.27 -4.95
CA GLU A 559 -2.17 7.39 -4.17
C GLU A 559 -1.34 6.11 -4.22
N VAL A 560 -0.02 6.29 -4.23
CA VAL A 560 0.99 5.21 -4.21
C VAL A 560 2.16 5.57 -3.30
N GLY A 561 2.92 4.58 -2.85
CA GLY A 561 4.12 4.81 -2.03
C GLY A 561 5.17 5.65 -2.75
N ALA A 562 5.39 5.38 -4.03
CA ALA A 562 6.29 6.16 -4.88
C ALA A 562 6.00 5.98 -6.37
N VAL A 563 6.64 6.80 -7.22
CA VAL A 563 6.61 6.73 -8.68
C VAL A 563 8.01 6.77 -9.26
N THR A 564 8.19 6.30 -10.50
CA THR A 564 9.51 6.22 -11.13
C THR A 564 9.99 7.53 -11.74
N GLY A 565 11.26 7.82 -11.62
CA GLY A 565 11.94 8.94 -12.28
C GLY A 565 12.03 8.84 -13.80
N ALA A 566 11.58 7.72 -14.41
CA ALA A 566 11.52 7.62 -15.86
C ALA A 566 10.52 8.61 -16.49
N CYS A 567 9.42 8.91 -15.76
CA CYS A 567 8.52 10.04 -16.03
C CYS A 567 7.83 10.47 -14.74
N ILE A 568 8.28 11.56 -14.16
CA ILE A 568 7.75 12.10 -12.90
C ILE A 568 7.55 13.61 -13.01
N ALA A 569 6.36 14.09 -12.63
CA ALA A 569 6.04 15.51 -12.53
C ALA A 569 5.97 15.97 -11.07
N VAL A 570 6.55 17.13 -10.79
CA VAL A 570 6.59 17.74 -9.45
C VAL A 570 6.47 19.27 -9.60
N GLU A 571 5.68 19.92 -8.75
CA GLU A 571 5.68 21.39 -8.67
C GLU A 571 7.07 21.90 -8.25
N ALA A 572 7.61 22.86 -8.97
CA ALA A 572 8.98 23.36 -8.76
C ALA A 572 9.25 23.79 -7.30
N ARG A 573 8.28 24.46 -6.66
CA ARG A 573 8.41 24.88 -5.24
C ARG A 573 8.51 23.70 -4.29
N LYS A 574 7.74 22.62 -4.53
CA LYS A 574 7.77 21.41 -3.68
C LYS A 574 9.08 20.64 -3.86
N PHE A 575 9.57 20.55 -5.11
CA PHE A 575 10.87 19.97 -5.41
C PHE A 575 12.01 20.72 -4.68
N GLN A 576 11.99 22.06 -4.72
CA GLN A 576 12.96 22.90 -4.01
C GLN A 576 12.83 22.76 -2.48
N ALA A 577 11.61 22.68 -1.94
CA ALA A 577 11.37 22.56 -0.50
C ALA A 577 11.99 21.29 0.12
N VAL A 578 12.08 20.21 -0.67
CA VAL A 578 12.77 18.97 -0.27
C VAL A 578 14.20 18.87 -0.79
N GLN A 579 14.76 19.97 -1.31
CA GLN A 579 16.13 20.08 -1.82
C GLN A 579 16.43 19.16 -3.02
N GLY A 580 15.42 18.86 -3.83
CA GLY A 580 15.55 18.04 -5.04
C GLY A 580 15.91 16.59 -4.76
N PHE A 581 16.62 15.95 -5.70
CA PHE A 581 17.16 14.59 -5.54
C PHE A 581 18.38 14.61 -4.62
N ASP A 582 18.55 13.58 -3.79
CA ASP A 582 19.78 13.39 -3.00
C ASP A 582 20.88 12.79 -3.90
N ALA A 583 21.68 13.68 -4.50
CA ALA A 583 22.72 13.29 -5.46
C ALA A 583 23.97 12.63 -4.81
N GLU A 584 24.10 12.72 -3.50
CA GLU A 584 25.21 12.12 -2.75
C GLU A 584 24.90 10.65 -2.40
N ARG A 585 23.73 10.39 -1.80
CA ARG A 585 23.35 9.04 -1.37
C ARG A 585 22.73 8.21 -2.49
N TYR A 586 22.02 8.85 -3.42
CA TYR A 586 21.29 8.20 -4.51
C TYR A 586 21.62 8.81 -5.87
N PRO A 587 22.87 8.65 -6.35
CA PRO A 587 23.26 9.19 -7.64
C PRO A 587 22.49 8.62 -8.83
N VAL A 588 21.97 7.38 -8.74
CA VAL A 588 21.29 6.71 -9.87
C VAL A 588 20.09 5.88 -9.44
N GLU A 589 20.24 4.97 -8.46
CA GLU A 589 19.19 4.03 -8.07
C GLU A 589 18.42 4.54 -6.84
N LEU A 590 17.11 4.31 -6.79
CA LEU A 590 16.23 4.70 -5.68
C LEU A 590 16.12 6.22 -5.42
N SER A 591 16.68 7.04 -6.28
CA SER A 591 16.62 8.50 -6.15
C SER A 591 15.20 9.05 -6.26
N ASP A 592 14.41 8.47 -7.13
CA ASP A 592 12.99 8.78 -7.34
C ASP A 592 12.13 8.34 -6.15
N ILE A 593 12.41 7.17 -5.60
CA ILE A 593 11.70 6.65 -4.44
C ILE A 593 12.03 7.50 -3.20
N ASP A 594 13.31 7.83 -2.98
CA ASP A 594 13.75 8.72 -1.92
C ASP A 594 13.10 10.11 -2.02
N LEU A 595 13.03 10.68 -3.23
CA LEU A 595 12.33 11.95 -3.47
C LEU A 595 10.84 11.85 -3.05
N CYS A 596 10.13 10.80 -3.47
CA CYS A 596 8.73 10.59 -3.11
C CYS A 596 8.56 10.46 -1.59
N LEU A 597 9.43 9.73 -0.90
CA LEU A 597 9.36 9.55 0.55
C LEU A 597 9.68 10.85 1.32
N ARG A 598 10.63 11.68 0.82
CA ARG A 598 10.88 13.01 1.41
C ARG A 598 9.72 13.97 1.17
N LEU A 599 9.07 13.93 0.01
CA LEU A 599 7.83 14.66 -0.25
C LEU A 599 6.71 14.20 0.69
N ALA A 600 6.58 12.87 0.91
CA ALA A 600 5.61 12.32 1.86
C ALA A 600 5.88 12.77 3.31
N ALA A 601 7.14 12.77 3.74
CA ALA A 601 7.54 13.29 5.06
C ALA A 601 7.25 14.80 5.24
N ALA A 602 7.23 15.56 4.14
CA ALA A 602 6.83 16.96 4.11
C ALA A 602 5.30 17.16 3.99
N GLY A 603 4.50 16.07 3.96
CA GLY A 603 3.03 16.11 3.94
C GLY A 603 2.40 16.03 2.55
N TRP A 604 3.18 15.81 1.48
CA TRP A 604 2.67 15.67 0.11
C TRP A 604 2.61 14.20 -0.33
N LYS A 605 1.57 13.84 -1.08
CA LYS A 605 1.37 12.47 -1.55
C LYS A 605 1.90 12.25 -2.96
N SER A 606 2.27 11.02 -3.29
CA SER A 606 2.57 10.58 -4.66
C SER A 606 1.34 9.98 -5.31
N LEU A 607 1.10 10.30 -6.59
CA LEU A 607 -0.03 9.79 -7.37
C LEU A 607 0.42 9.04 -8.63
N MET A 608 -0.39 8.06 -9.02
CA MET A 608 -0.40 7.50 -10.37
C MET A 608 -1.50 8.14 -11.21
N GLN A 609 -1.13 8.61 -12.42
CA GLN A 609 -2.05 9.14 -13.42
C GLN A 609 -2.19 8.13 -14.58
N PRO A 610 -3.27 7.33 -14.61
CA PRO A 610 -3.40 6.25 -15.60
C PRO A 610 -3.66 6.72 -17.03
N ASP A 611 -4.17 7.95 -17.23
CA ASP A 611 -4.46 8.51 -18.56
C ASP A 611 -3.19 9.05 -19.25
N SER A 612 -2.13 9.26 -18.49
CA SER A 612 -0.80 9.66 -18.99
C SER A 612 -0.02 8.41 -19.37
N VAL A 613 -0.22 7.90 -20.59
CA VAL A 613 0.38 6.64 -21.07
C VAL A 613 1.55 6.92 -22.00
N LEU A 614 2.71 6.34 -21.70
CA LEU A 614 3.95 6.46 -22.45
C LEU A 614 4.58 5.07 -22.67
N VAL A 615 5.45 4.93 -23.66
CA VAL A 615 6.26 3.71 -23.85
C VAL A 615 7.70 3.98 -23.44
N HIS A 616 8.24 3.13 -22.57
CA HIS A 616 9.62 3.22 -22.07
C HIS A 616 10.46 2.06 -22.59
N HIS A 617 11.47 2.38 -23.39
CA HIS A 617 12.40 1.41 -24.00
C HIS A 617 13.48 0.97 -23.02
N GLN A 618 13.09 0.58 -21.79
CA GLN A 618 14.01 0.14 -20.73
C GLN A 618 14.96 -0.94 -21.25
N SER A 619 16.21 -0.90 -20.81
CA SER A 619 17.33 -1.76 -21.22
C SER A 619 18.09 -1.33 -22.48
N ALA A 620 17.57 -0.42 -23.29
CA ALA A 620 18.37 0.16 -24.37
C ALA A 620 19.57 0.96 -23.82
N THR A 621 19.41 1.54 -22.63
CA THR A 621 20.42 2.39 -21.98
C THR A 621 21.28 1.66 -20.94
N ARG A 622 20.70 0.70 -20.18
CA ARG A 622 21.40 0.03 -19.07
C ARG A 622 21.97 -1.35 -19.40
N GLY A 623 21.49 -2.00 -20.47
CA GLY A 623 21.82 -3.39 -20.83
C GLY A 623 21.28 -4.38 -19.80
N PHE A 624 21.07 -5.65 -20.20
CA PHE A 624 20.74 -6.73 -19.27
C PHE A 624 21.97 -7.02 -18.42
N SER A 625 22.06 -6.48 -17.21
CA SER A 625 23.18 -6.69 -16.31
C SER A 625 22.74 -7.55 -15.13
N PHE A 626 23.27 -8.76 -15.02
CA PHE A 626 23.16 -9.60 -13.82
C PHE A 626 23.96 -9.06 -12.61
N ARG A 627 24.41 -7.78 -12.62
CA ARG A 627 25.24 -7.19 -11.57
C ARG A 627 24.70 -5.87 -10.96
N PRO A 628 23.36 -5.61 -10.89
CA PRO A 628 22.87 -4.36 -10.32
C PRO A 628 23.24 -4.22 -8.83
N PHE A 629 23.20 -5.30 -8.05
CA PHE A 629 23.52 -5.25 -6.62
C PHE A 629 24.97 -4.84 -6.29
N ARG A 630 25.95 -5.22 -7.10
CA ARG A 630 27.33 -4.77 -6.88
C ARG A 630 27.53 -3.30 -7.25
N ARG A 631 26.80 -2.82 -8.26
CA ARG A 631 26.93 -1.46 -8.76
C ARG A 631 26.27 -0.44 -7.81
N TYR A 632 25.13 -0.78 -7.23
CA TYR A 632 24.29 0.12 -6.43
C TYR A 632 24.15 -0.30 -4.96
N GLY A 633 25.05 -1.14 -4.46
CA GLY A 633 25.00 -1.68 -3.11
C GLY A 633 25.05 -0.62 -2.01
N LEU A 634 25.76 0.48 -2.23
CA LEU A 634 25.81 1.61 -1.29
C LEU A 634 24.48 2.36 -1.26
N GLU A 635 23.89 2.68 -2.42
CA GLU A 635 22.58 3.35 -2.53
C GLU A 635 21.50 2.54 -1.81
N ARG A 636 21.47 1.24 -2.06
CA ARG A 636 20.55 0.31 -1.38
C ARG A 636 20.79 0.22 0.12
N GLY A 637 22.05 0.26 0.55
CA GLY A 637 22.41 0.29 1.97
C GLY A 637 21.90 1.55 2.66
N HIS A 638 22.11 2.71 2.06
CA HIS A 638 21.59 3.99 2.55
C HIS A 638 20.08 3.99 2.62
N PHE A 639 19.39 3.47 1.58
CA PHE A 639 17.94 3.41 1.53
C PHE A 639 17.35 2.57 2.67
N ARG A 640 17.89 1.39 2.91
CA ARG A 640 17.46 0.53 4.02
C ARG A 640 17.71 1.16 5.39
N ALA A 641 18.82 1.88 5.54
CA ALA A 641 19.14 2.55 6.80
C ALA A 641 18.20 3.73 7.09
N MET A 642 17.85 4.50 6.06
CA MET A 642 17.03 5.72 6.19
C MET A 642 15.53 5.43 6.23
N TRP A 643 15.05 4.52 5.39
CA TRP A 643 13.63 4.31 5.12
C TRP A 643 13.07 2.98 5.68
N ARG A 644 13.65 2.49 6.79
CA ARG A 644 13.24 1.21 7.39
C ARG A 644 11.74 1.14 7.67
N ASP A 645 11.15 2.18 8.23
CA ASP A 645 9.74 2.17 8.62
C ASP A 645 8.81 2.24 7.38
N ALA A 646 9.20 2.99 6.34
CA ALA A 646 8.50 2.98 5.06
C ALA A 646 8.61 1.63 4.34
N ILE A 647 9.76 0.96 4.42
CA ILE A 647 9.95 -0.40 3.88
C ILE A 647 9.07 -1.42 4.63
N ARG A 648 8.89 -1.23 5.94
CA ARG A 648 8.05 -2.07 6.79
C ARG A 648 6.58 -1.90 6.45
N ASP A 649 6.13 -0.66 6.25
CA ASP A 649 4.73 -0.31 6.10
C ASP A 649 4.51 0.81 5.06
N ASP A 650 4.12 0.41 3.86
CA ASP A 650 3.64 1.32 2.82
C ASP A 650 2.11 1.49 3.01
N PRO A 651 1.58 2.68 3.31
CA PRO A 651 0.16 2.90 3.56
C PRO A 651 -0.74 2.56 2.36
N PHE A 652 -0.18 2.52 1.15
CA PHE A 652 -0.92 2.20 -0.07
C PHE A 652 -0.75 0.74 -0.54
N PHE A 653 0.02 -0.06 0.23
CA PHE A 653 0.22 -1.49 -0.03
C PHE A 653 -0.05 -2.33 1.23
N HIS A 654 -1.27 -2.87 1.32
CA HIS A 654 -1.78 -3.55 2.51
C HIS A 654 -0.79 -4.58 3.08
N PRO A 655 -0.54 -4.60 4.42
CA PRO A 655 0.46 -5.49 5.02
C PRO A 655 0.16 -6.99 4.88
N GLY A 656 -1.08 -7.37 4.63
CA GLY A 656 -1.45 -8.75 4.30
C GLY A 656 -1.09 -9.20 2.88
N LEU A 657 -0.62 -8.29 2.02
CA LEU A 657 -0.13 -8.60 0.69
C LEU A 657 1.37 -8.90 0.72
N SER A 658 1.80 -9.85 -0.11
CA SER A 658 3.19 -10.27 -0.21
C SER A 658 4.09 -9.17 -0.79
N LEU A 659 5.20 -8.88 -0.11
CA LEU A 659 6.27 -8.01 -0.63
C LEU A 659 7.19 -8.73 -1.65
N PHE A 660 6.92 -9.99 -1.95
CA PHE A 660 7.69 -10.79 -2.89
C PHE A 660 6.81 -11.30 -4.05
N SER A 661 5.89 -10.45 -4.49
CA SER A 661 5.11 -10.68 -5.71
C SER A 661 4.82 -9.32 -6.35
N PRO A 662 5.06 -9.14 -7.65
CA PRO A 662 4.66 -7.93 -8.37
C PRO A 662 3.14 -7.84 -8.51
N GLU A 663 2.46 -8.97 -8.40
CA GLU A 663 1.01 -9.07 -8.35
C GLU A 663 0.51 -9.07 -6.91
N PRO A 664 -0.69 -8.53 -6.65
CA PRO A 664 -1.35 -8.71 -5.37
C PRO A 664 -1.52 -10.20 -5.10
N ALA A 665 -0.81 -10.68 -4.12
CA ALA A 665 -0.78 -12.08 -3.72
C ALA A 665 -0.73 -12.16 -2.20
N LEU A 666 -1.23 -13.25 -1.65
CA LEU A 666 -1.08 -13.53 -0.23
C LEU A 666 0.34 -14.04 0.06
N ASP A 667 0.78 -13.93 1.29
CA ASP A 667 2.06 -14.48 1.70
C ASP A 667 2.01 -16.03 1.73
N GLY A 668 2.99 -16.66 1.08
CA GLY A 668 3.02 -18.11 0.88
C GLY A 668 3.91 -18.92 1.81
#